data_9d449ace2cb91d347d4b127483e831ea
#
_entry.id   9d449ace2cb91d347d4b127483e831ea
#
_cell.length_a   1.000
_cell.length_b   1.000
_cell.length_c   1.000
_cell.angle_alpha   90.00
_cell.angle_beta   90.00
_cell.angle_gamma   90.00
#
_symmetry.space_group_name_H-M   'P 1'
#
loop_
_entity.id
_entity.type
_entity.pdbx_description
1 polymer ?
#
loop_
_entity_poly.entity_id
_entity_poly.type
_entity_poly.pdbx_seq_one_letter_code
_entity_poly.pdbx_strand_id
1 'polypeptide(L)'
;MNKEIILQIVKENNEMISINSLATKLNYFDLPKLEDYLKELNEENILAFTTEKNVYLLGGSFKKGNLRMNPKGFGFVNDVLQPEEEAYFVPPVSLNGCFDSDEVIFKVVKDQEKTRAEIVELCLRVKEFLIGEIVRSFDGKFLDFIPSDQAFTGFRIRILNKKEFPIQEYQIVKAKIISVKERLLFVRLKKVIGDARKASDRILSIAEEFEIRTEFEKATLKEAERVNVPVEHEVDEINRRMKNSLLDKMVVTIDGIDSKDLDDAICVEKLENGEFKLYVAIADVSHYVEPKTPLDKEALIRGNSTYLANRVLPMLPKILSDDLCSLNPNTKKFALACEMKFDKNGIMISKEVYETIMISKVRLNYNEVNEYIANKTWNHCEESRTMIDQAIELFKLIEQVKIKRGTITFDVREPKVIMDENSNVIEIKARQTGESEKLIEQFMVSANEAVAEIVYEMELPFIYRNHDKPDEEDLITWYQSLKSFGIDPKLTPLEMLDPININKTLKRISEQTKDPIEEELLNLSLLRYMAKAKYELENIGHFGLSSKCYTHFTSPIRRYSDLIVHRYLKQYIINKDYDQKALEMNEAFIKKASVIINETETTSVDCEREVVKACTVEYMSDKIGNIYEGTISVALKFGIFVQLENMVEGLVHISNLEPNIVYDETNKILIKHDNTFYRMGQKVKIKVISADIRKRKIDFILVK
;
A
#
# COMPACT_ATOMS: atom_id res chain seq x y z
N MET A 1 -32.85 -10.64 15.86
CA MET A 1 -33.16 -9.70 16.97
C MET A 1 -33.81 -8.45 16.38
N ASN A 2 -34.64 -7.73 17.13
CA ASN A 2 -35.26 -6.49 16.63
C ASN A 2 -34.43 -5.29 17.12
N LYS A 3 -33.83 -4.55 16.19
CA LYS A 3 -33.01 -3.37 16.39
C LYS A 3 -33.73 -2.26 17.16
N GLU A 4 -35.01 -1.99 16.80
CA GLU A 4 -35.79 -0.92 17.40
C GLU A 4 -36.06 -1.15 18.90
N ILE A 5 -36.30 -2.41 19.29
CA ILE A 5 -36.48 -2.77 20.69
C ILE A 5 -35.20 -2.53 21.50
N ILE A 6 -34.03 -2.89 20.94
CA ILE A 6 -32.74 -2.66 21.57
C ILE A 6 -32.52 -1.16 21.81
N LEU A 7 -32.71 -0.35 20.76
CA LEU A 7 -32.54 1.10 20.84
C LEU A 7 -33.49 1.74 21.86
N GLN A 8 -34.75 1.28 21.92
CA GLN A 8 -35.72 1.77 22.91
C GLN A 8 -35.27 1.43 24.33
N ILE A 9 -34.85 0.18 24.59
CA ILE A 9 -34.37 -0.23 25.92
C ILE A 9 -33.15 0.59 26.35
N VAL A 10 -32.18 0.84 25.42
CA VAL A 10 -31.00 1.64 25.75
C VAL A 10 -31.39 3.09 26.06
N LYS A 11 -32.31 3.68 25.28
CA LYS A 11 -32.83 5.04 25.50
C LYS A 11 -33.51 5.17 26.86
N GLU A 12 -34.33 4.20 27.26
CA GLU A 12 -35.04 4.19 28.55
C GLU A 12 -34.08 4.02 29.75
N ASN A 13 -32.81 3.61 29.53
CA ASN A 13 -31.79 3.44 30.55
C ASN A 13 -30.72 4.54 30.48
N ASN A 14 -31.12 5.80 30.28
CA ASN A 14 -30.23 6.96 30.20
C ASN A 14 -29.14 6.83 29.14
N GLU A 15 -29.50 6.28 27.96
CA GLU A 15 -28.62 6.11 26.80
C GLU A 15 -27.44 5.15 27.00
N MET A 16 -27.39 4.39 28.15
CA MET A 16 -26.35 3.40 28.43
C MET A 16 -26.89 2.21 29.21
N ILE A 17 -26.49 0.99 28.83
CA ILE A 17 -26.84 -0.25 29.53
C ILE A 17 -25.74 -1.31 29.37
N SER A 18 -25.49 -2.13 30.40
CA SER A 18 -24.62 -3.30 30.21
C SER A 18 -25.30 -4.41 29.42
N ILE A 19 -24.52 -5.23 28.70
CA ILE A 19 -25.05 -6.36 27.90
C ILE A 19 -25.88 -7.33 28.75
N ASN A 20 -25.46 -7.60 29.98
CA ASN A 20 -26.19 -8.50 30.89
C ASN A 20 -27.57 -7.95 31.26
N SER A 21 -27.65 -6.66 31.54
CA SER A 21 -28.92 -5.98 31.84
C SER A 21 -29.80 -5.90 30.60
N LEU A 22 -29.21 -5.67 29.42
CA LEU A 22 -29.91 -5.67 28.14
C LEU A 22 -30.48 -7.06 27.83
N ALA A 23 -29.68 -8.13 27.98
CA ALA A 23 -30.10 -9.52 27.79
C ALA A 23 -31.28 -9.88 28.68
N THR A 24 -31.23 -9.47 29.96
CA THR A 24 -32.35 -9.68 30.91
C THR A 24 -33.61 -8.98 30.47
N LYS A 25 -33.53 -7.72 30.01
CA LYS A 25 -34.71 -6.95 29.54
C LYS A 25 -35.29 -7.47 28.23
N LEU A 26 -34.41 -8.01 27.36
CA LEU A 26 -34.81 -8.65 26.11
C LEU A 26 -35.38 -10.08 26.34
N ASN A 27 -35.22 -10.64 27.53
CA ASN A 27 -35.42 -12.06 27.83
C ASN A 27 -34.68 -12.98 26.84
N TYR A 28 -33.42 -12.59 26.52
CA TYR A 28 -32.58 -13.27 25.55
C TYR A 28 -31.22 -13.63 26.18
N PHE A 29 -30.91 -14.91 26.31
CA PHE A 29 -29.77 -15.39 27.12
C PHE A 29 -28.64 -16.02 26.30
N ASP A 30 -28.71 -16.05 24.97
CA ASP A 30 -27.58 -16.41 24.11
C ASP A 30 -26.67 -15.19 23.96
N LEU A 31 -25.82 -14.95 24.99
CA LEU A 31 -24.93 -13.80 25.04
C LEU A 31 -23.96 -13.73 23.84
N PRO A 32 -23.32 -14.81 23.38
CA PRO A 32 -22.44 -14.75 22.21
C PRO A 32 -23.15 -14.19 20.96
N LYS A 33 -24.34 -14.66 20.65
CA LYS A 33 -25.12 -14.15 19.52
C LYS A 33 -25.59 -12.70 19.71
N LEU A 34 -25.90 -12.32 20.95
CA LEU A 34 -26.22 -10.94 21.24
C LEU A 34 -24.99 -10.04 21.08
N GLU A 35 -23.82 -10.47 21.54
CA GLU A 35 -22.55 -9.74 21.31
C GLU A 35 -22.24 -9.55 19.83
N ASP A 36 -22.38 -10.60 19.03
CA ASP A 36 -22.12 -10.52 17.58
C ASP A 36 -23.08 -9.54 16.89
N TYR A 37 -24.35 -9.57 17.26
CA TYR A 37 -25.34 -8.63 16.73
C TYR A 37 -25.09 -7.18 17.18
N LEU A 38 -24.65 -6.97 18.43
CA LEU A 38 -24.27 -5.64 18.92
C LEU A 38 -23.00 -5.11 18.24
N LYS A 39 -22.06 -5.98 17.88
CA LYS A 39 -20.88 -5.59 17.07
C LYS A 39 -21.29 -5.15 15.66
N GLU A 40 -22.19 -5.87 15.01
CA GLU A 40 -22.74 -5.45 13.69
C GLU A 40 -23.38 -4.05 13.77
N LEU A 41 -24.20 -3.79 14.80
CA LEU A 41 -24.83 -2.49 15.00
C LEU A 41 -23.79 -1.38 15.37
N ASN A 42 -22.68 -1.75 16.02
CA ASN A 42 -21.57 -0.84 16.28
C ASN A 42 -20.79 -0.49 15.00
N GLU A 43 -20.55 -1.45 14.13
CA GLU A 43 -19.91 -1.23 12.80
C GLU A 43 -20.76 -0.31 11.92
N GLU A 44 -22.09 -0.45 11.98
CA GLU A 44 -23.05 0.42 11.28
C GLU A 44 -23.21 1.82 11.93
N ASN A 45 -22.53 2.12 13.04
CA ASN A 45 -22.67 3.34 13.83
C ASN A 45 -24.10 3.65 14.32
N ILE A 46 -24.90 2.61 14.53
CA ILE A 46 -26.27 2.72 15.05
C ILE A 46 -26.28 2.88 16.55
N LEU A 47 -25.39 2.17 17.23
CA LEU A 47 -25.09 2.25 18.64
C LEU A 47 -23.59 2.03 18.84
N ALA A 48 -23.10 2.20 20.06
CA ALA A 48 -21.74 1.80 20.39
C ALA A 48 -21.76 0.62 21.36
N PHE A 49 -20.87 -0.35 21.10
CA PHE A 49 -20.63 -1.50 21.96
C PHE A 49 -19.16 -1.52 22.38
N THR A 50 -18.90 -1.47 23.68
CA THR A 50 -17.57 -1.21 24.23
C THR A 50 -16.84 -2.49 24.66
N THR A 51 -15.54 -2.37 24.91
CA THR A 51 -14.69 -3.45 25.43
C THR A 51 -15.12 -3.93 26.83
N GLU A 52 -15.77 -3.05 27.61
CA GLU A 52 -16.35 -3.39 28.92
C GLU A 52 -17.76 -3.97 28.82
N LYS A 53 -18.22 -4.23 27.59
CA LYS A 53 -19.53 -4.80 27.26
C LYS A 53 -20.72 -3.90 27.67
N ASN A 54 -20.54 -2.61 27.54
CA ASN A 54 -21.59 -1.62 27.64
C ASN A 54 -22.11 -1.21 26.27
N VAL A 55 -23.39 -0.90 26.19
CA VAL A 55 -24.07 -0.44 24.98
C VAL A 55 -24.49 1.00 25.18
N TYR A 56 -24.12 1.87 24.26
CA TYR A 56 -24.44 3.31 24.28
C TYR A 56 -25.30 3.69 23.06
N LEU A 57 -26.29 4.55 23.30
CA LEU A 57 -27.05 5.17 22.22
C LEU A 57 -26.26 6.38 21.68
N LEU A 58 -26.07 6.43 20.38
CA LEU A 58 -25.37 7.51 19.70
C LEU A 58 -26.32 8.63 19.27
N GLY A 59 -25.76 9.86 19.13
CA GLY A 59 -26.53 11.05 18.70
C GLY A 59 -27.20 11.83 19.82
N GLY A 60 -27.07 11.38 21.08
CA GLY A 60 -27.52 12.08 22.28
C GLY A 60 -26.36 12.66 23.08
N SER A 61 -26.31 12.33 24.37
CA SER A 61 -25.22 12.73 25.30
C SER A 61 -23.90 12.06 24.98
N PHE A 62 -23.94 10.91 24.29
CA PHE A 62 -22.77 10.13 23.91
C PHE A 62 -22.51 10.20 22.43
N LYS A 63 -21.25 10.39 22.09
CA LYS A 63 -20.71 10.42 20.74
C LYS A 63 -19.64 9.34 20.61
N LYS A 64 -19.44 8.85 19.39
CA LYS A 64 -18.42 7.86 19.03
C LYS A 64 -17.41 8.50 18.08
N GLY A 65 -16.13 8.15 18.21
CA GLY A 65 -15.11 8.69 17.32
C GLY A 65 -13.75 8.04 17.46
N ASN A 66 -12.87 8.33 16.52
CA ASN A 66 -11.49 7.88 16.54
C ASN A 66 -10.59 8.95 17.17
N LEU A 67 -9.84 8.56 18.20
CA LEU A 67 -8.92 9.45 18.91
C LEU A 67 -7.65 9.66 18.10
N ARG A 68 -7.27 10.90 17.87
CA ARG A 68 -5.98 11.29 17.30
C ARG A 68 -5.12 11.95 18.34
N MET A 69 -3.96 11.38 18.65
CA MET A 69 -3.07 11.85 19.68
C MET A 69 -2.04 12.85 19.15
N ASN A 70 -1.80 13.90 19.92
CA ASN A 70 -0.68 14.80 19.70
C ASN A 70 0.53 14.35 20.52
N PRO A 71 1.77 14.44 19.99
CA PRO A 71 2.98 14.08 20.75
C PRO A 71 3.16 14.82 22.10
N LYS A 72 2.46 15.95 22.28
CA LYS A 72 2.45 16.69 23.55
C LYS A 72 1.52 16.08 24.63
N GLY A 73 0.83 14.94 24.29
CA GLY A 73 0.04 14.18 25.25
C GLY A 73 -1.43 14.59 25.41
N PHE A 74 -1.98 15.38 24.50
CA PHE A 74 -3.41 15.63 24.34
C PHE A 74 -3.92 15.01 23.04
N GLY A 75 -5.23 14.95 22.86
CA GLY A 75 -5.82 14.37 21.64
C GLY A 75 -6.91 15.23 21.04
N PHE A 76 -7.40 14.75 19.89
CA PHE A 76 -8.58 15.26 19.18
C PHE A 76 -9.47 14.08 18.80
N VAL A 77 -10.78 14.28 18.82
CA VAL A 77 -11.76 13.26 18.42
C VAL A 77 -12.85 13.90 17.56
N ASN A 78 -13.17 13.29 16.41
CA ASN A 78 -14.31 13.68 15.58
C ASN A 78 -15.49 12.75 15.87
N ASP A 79 -16.71 13.29 15.80
CA ASP A 79 -17.93 12.48 15.86
C ASP A 79 -18.10 11.71 14.54
N VAL A 80 -18.23 10.38 14.59
CA VAL A 80 -18.46 9.56 13.40
C VAL A 80 -19.79 9.85 12.71
N LEU A 81 -20.78 10.40 13.43
CA LEU A 81 -22.07 10.80 12.85
C LEU A 81 -22.04 12.21 12.25
N GLN A 82 -21.00 12.99 12.51
CA GLN A 82 -20.84 14.37 12.03
C GLN A 82 -19.36 14.62 11.65
N PRO A 83 -18.85 13.89 10.66
CA PRO A 83 -17.41 13.91 10.32
C PRO A 83 -16.92 15.26 9.78
N GLU A 84 -17.81 16.09 9.24
CA GLU A 84 -17.50 17.44 8.74
C GLU A 84 -17.34 18.49 9.84
N GLU A 85 -17.74 18.20 11.09
CA GLU A 85 -17.56 19.12 12.20
C GLU A 85 -16.10 19.15 12.68
N GLU A 86 -15.67 20.28 13.24
CA GLU A 86 -14.33 20.41 13.83
C GLU A 86 -14.12 19.38 14.96
N ALA A 87 -12.89 18.82 15.00
CA ALA A 87 -12.50 17.85 16.00
C ALA A 87 -12.55 18.45 17.42
N TYR A 88 -13.12 17.74 18.35
CA TYR A 88 -13.16 18.13 19.77
C TYR A 88 -11.80 17.90 20.43
N PHE A 89 -11.29 18.88 21.15
CA PHE A 89 -10.06 18.78 21.93
C PHE A 89 -10.26 17.87 23.15
N VAL A 90 -9.35 16.91 23.33
CA VAL A 90 -9.32 15.98 24.48
C VAL A 90 -8.09 16.31 25.33
N PRO A 91 -8.26 16.90 26.52
CA PRO A 91 -7.14 17.18 27.41
C PRO A 91 -6.52 15.89 27.96
N PRO A 92 -5.23 15.90 28.36
CA PRO A 92 -4.52 14.71 28.87
C PRO A 92 -5.23 13.97 29.99
N VAL A 93 -5.90 14.71 30.88
CA VAL A 93 -6.65 14.16 32.02
C VAL A 93 -7.94 13.44 31.61
N SER A 94 -8.46 13.70 30.41
CA SER A 94 -9.72 13.15 29.91
C SER A 94 -9.50 12.01 28.88
N LEU A 95 -8.27 11.55 28.68
CA LEU A 95 -7.94 10.46 27.74
C LEU A 95 -8.40 9.08 28.23
N ASN A 96 -8.66 8.92 29.51
CA ASN A 96 -9.16 7.68 30.13
C ASN A 96 -8.40 6.40 29.71
N GLY A 97 -7.07 6.49 29.52
CA GLY A 97 -6.24 5.35 29.12
C GLY A 97 -6.36 4.93 27.66
N CYS A 98 -6.95 5.77 26.82
CA CYS A 98 -7.03 5.58 25.38
C CYS A 98 -5.80 6.17 24.65
N PHE A 99 -5.49 5.63 23.47
CA PHE A 99 -4.33 5.97 22.65
C PHE A 99 -4.74 6.48 21.27
N ASP A 100 -3.72 6.79 20.51
CA ASP A 100 -3.90 7.12 19.09
C ASP A 100 -4.61 6.01 18.34
N SER A 101 -5.57 6.40 17.50
CA SER A 101 -6.42 5.53 16.69
C SER A 101 -7.45 4.68 17.47
N ASP A 102 -7.50 4.74 18.80
CA ASP A 102 -8.55 4.05 19.56
C ASP A 102 -9.94 4.60 19.19
N GLU A 103 -10.90 3.70 18.97
CA GLU A 103 -12.32 4.06 18.84
C GLU A 103 -12.92 4.23 20.25
N VAL A 104 -13.48 5.40 20.50
CA VAL A 104 -13.87 5.80 21.86
C VAL A 104 -15.29 6.36 21.92
N ILE A 105 -15.93 6.18 23.07
CA ILE A 105 -17.14 6.92 23.45
C ILE A 105 -16.70 8.15 24.22
N PHE A 106 -17.24 9.30 23.87
CA PHE A 106 -16.94 10.55 24.51
C PHE A 106 -18.19 11.40 24.75
N LYS A 107 -18.07 12.33 25.69
CA LYS A 107 -19.06 13.40 25.93
C LYS A 107 -18.44 14.74 25.58
N VAL A 108 -19.28 15.63 25.08
CA VAL A 108 -18.89 17.02 24.85
C VAL A 108 -19.25 17.85 26.09
N VAL A 109 -18.24 18.47 26.69
CA VAL A 109 -18.38 19.33 27.88
C VAL A 109 -18.03 20.75 27.50
N LYS A 110 -18.91 21.69 27.85
CA LYS A 110 -18.66 23.14 27.69
C LYS A 110 -18.06 23.68 28.98
N ASP A 111 -16.88 24.27 28.90
CA ASP A 111 -16.19 24.94 29.99
C ASP A 111 -15.99 26.40 29.59
N GLN A 112 -16.80 27.27 30.19
CA GLN A 112 -16.90 28.71 29.86
C GLN A 112 -17.16 28.96 28.36
N GLU A 113 -16.15 29.31 27.60
CA GLU A 113 -16.28 29.55 26.13
C GLU A 113 -15.69 28.44 25.25
N LYS A 114 -15.08 27.39 25.83
CA LYS A 114 -14.42 26.32 25.09
C LYS A 114 -15.15 25.00 25.20
N THR A 115 -15.31 24.35 24.08
CA THR A 115 -15.88 23.01 23.96
C THR A 115 -14.74 21.98 23.99
N ARG A 116 -14.83 20.98 24.84
CA ARG A 116 -13.85 19.87 24.92
C ARG A 116 -14.55 18.53 24.98
N ALA A 117 -13.83 17.47 24.63
CA ALA A 117 -14.32 16.11 24.79
C ALA A 117 -13.71 15.46 26.03
N GLU A 118 -14.52 14.65 26.70
CA GLU A 118 -14.09 13.75 27.78
C GLU A 118 -14.38 12.32 27.35
N ILE A 119 -13.34 11.47 27.26
CA ILE A 119 -13.50 10.07 26.91
C ILE A 119 -14.18 9.35 28.06
N VAL A 120 -15.29 8.69 27.76
CA VAL A 120 -16.07 7.92 28.71
C VAL A 120 -15.57 6.49 28.77
N GLU A 121 -15.42 5.84 27.61
CA GLU A 121 -15.04 4.44 27.52
C GLU A 121 -14.41 4.09 26.17
N LEU A 122 -13.61 3.03 26.15
CA LEU A 122 -12.99 2.47 24.97
C LEU A 122 -13.96 1.54 24.23
N CYS A 123 -14.30 1.84 23.00
CA CYS A 123 -15.05 0.95 22.12
C CYS A 123 -14.17 -0.16 21.56
N LEU A 124 -13.16 0.24 20.81
CA LEU A 124 -12.23 -0.68 20.16
C LEU A 124 -10.81 -0.16 20.34
N ARG A 125 -9.93 -1.03 20.80
CA ARG A 125 -8.50 -0.76 20.78
C ARG A 125 -7.91 -1.24 19.48
N VAL A 126 -7.52 -0.28 18.63
CA VAL A 126 -6.91 -0.61 17.34
C VAL A 126 -5.51 -1.19 17.56
N LYS A 127 -4.74 -0.60 18.47
CA LYS A 127 -3.37 -1.05 18.73
C LYS A 127 -3.30 -1.95 19.97
N GLU A 128 -3.47 -3.24 19.76
CA GLU A 128 -3.39 -4.24 20.85
C GLU A 128 -1.95 -4.61 21.23
N PHE A 129 -0.99 -4.48 20.30
CA PHE A 129 0.37 -4.91 20.48
C PHE A 129 1.37 -3.78 20.31
N LEU A 130 2.48 -3.88 21.03
CA LEU A 130 3.66 -3.05 20.87
C LEU A 130 4.84 -3.93 20.46
N ILE A 131 5.63 -3.43 19.54
CA ILE A 131 6.97 -3.96 19.23
C ILE A 131 7.97 -3.05 19.92
N GLY A 132 9.04 -3.62 20.45
CA GLY A 132 10.09 -2.84 21.08
C GLY A 132 11.30 -3.68 21.42
N GLU A 133 12.34 -2.99 21.87
CA GLU A 133 13.64 -3.55 22.21
C GLU A 133 13.78 -3.68 23.72
N ILE A 134 14.42 -4.75 24.17
CA ILE A 134 14.88 -4.93 25.55
C ILE A 134 16.25 -4.29 25.67
N VAL A 135 16.33 -3.24 26.46
CA VAL A 135 17.55 -2.49 26.70
C VAL A 135 17.95 -2.50 28.18
N ARG A 136 19.23 -2.33 28.46
CA ARG A 136 19.71 -2.16 29.81
C ARG A 136 19.40 -0.76 30.33
N SER A 137 18.88 -0.65 31.56
CA SER A 137 18.64 0.64 32.19
C SER A 137 19.95 1.43 32.37
N PHE A 138 19.83 2.76 32.49
CA PHE A 138 20.99 3.64 32.62
C PHE A 138 21.93 3.28 33.79
N ASP A 139 21.39 2.78 34.88
CA ASP A 139 22.16 2.31 36.05
C ASP A 139 22.68 0.87 35.94
N GLY A 140 22.41 0.21 34.79
CA GLY A 140 22.85 -1.16 34.47
C GLY A 140 22.16 -2.29 35.24
N LYS A 141 21.19 -1.97 36.12
CA LYS A 141 20.61 -2.95 37.06
C LYS A 141 19.42 -3.71 36.54
N PHE A 142 18.69 -3.14 35.58
CA PHE A 142 17.42 -3.68 35.11
C PHE A 142 17.42 -3.77 33.56
N LEU A 143 16.54 -4.60 33.06
CA LEU A 143 16.19 -4.63 31.62
C LEU A 143 14.80 -4.00 31.47
N ASP A 144 14.73 -3.00 30.59
CA ASP A 144 13.53 -2.25 30.28
C ASP A 144 13.06 -2.54 28.86
N PHE A 145 11.77 -2.46 28.61
CA PHE A 145 11.18 -2.56 27.28
C PHE A 145 10.98 -1.13 26.74
N ILE A 146 11.63 -0.83 25.63
CA ILE A 146 11.51 0.44 24.91
C ILE A 146 10.69 0.18 23.65
N PRO A 147 9.48 0.75 23.50
CA PRO A 147 8.67 0.59 22.31
C PRO A 147 9.30 1.32 21.13
N SER A 148 9.19 0.74 19.94
CA SER A 148 9.60 1.37 18.67
C SER A 148 8.69 2.55 18.32
N ASP A 149 7.41 2.44 18.64
CA ASP A 149 6.44 3.49 18.39
C ASP A 149 6.64 4.68 19.31
N GLN A 150 6.93 5.83 18.69
CA GLN A 150 7.22 7.07 19.41
C GLN A 150 6.04 7.64 20.20
N ALA A 151 4.79 7.28 19.86
CA ALA A 151 3.61 7.67 20.60
C ALA A 151 3.64 7.19 22.06
N PHE A 152 4.39 6.11 22.33
CA PHE A 152 4.53 5.51 23.67
C PHE A 152 5.81 5.91 24.42
N THR A 153 6.65 6.79 23.86
CA THR A 153 7.93 7.21 24.48
C THR A 153 7.75 7.91 25.84
N GLY A 154 6.58 8.51 26.07
CA GLY A 154 6.24 9.18 27.34
C GLY A 154 5.65 8.25 28.42
N PHE A 155 5.46 6.97 28.12
CA PHE A 155 4.90 6.01 29.05
C PHE A 155 5.99 5.24 29.80
N ARG A 156 5.77 5.00 31.09
CA ARG A 156 6.53 3.99 31.83
C ARG A 156 5.90 2.63 31.58
N ILE A 157 6.71 1.65 31.15
CA ILE A 157 6.19 0.34 30.80
C ILE A 157 6.52 -0.69 31.87
N ARG A 158 5.50 -1.43 32.30
CA ARG A 158 5.62 -2.51 33.29
C ARG A 158 5.28 -3.85 32.63
N ILE A 159 6.28 -4.74 32.58
CA ILE A 159 6.13 -6.10 32.08
C ILE A 159 5.52 -6.96 33.20
N LEU A 160 4.35 -7.59 32.93
CA LEU A 160 3.61 -8.38 33.91
C LEU A 160 4.13 -9.82 34.05
N ASN A 161 4.66 -10.39 32.97
CA ASN A 161 5.09 -11.81 32.90
C ASN A 161 6.60 -11.98 32.82
N LYS A 162 7.39 -11.08 33.41
CA LYS A 162 8.86 -11.12 33.36
C LYS A 162 9.47 -12.41 33.92
N LYS A 163 8.80 -13.05 34.86
CA LYS A 163 9.25 -14.35 35.44
C LYS A 163 8.99 -15.54 34.50
N GLU A 164 7.90 -15.49 33.74
CA GLU A 164 7.46 -16.55 32.83
C GLU A 164 8.12 -16.41 31.45
N PHE A 165 8.55 -15.19 31.10
CA PHE A 165 9.15 -14.87 29.81
C PHE A 165 10.56 -14.29 30.03
N PRO A 166 11.60 -15.12 29.96
CA PRO A 166 12.98 -14.67 30.15
C PRO A 166 13.41 -13.73 29.03
N ILE A 167 13.89 -12.56 29.43
CA ILE A 167 14.34 -11.50 28.50
C ILE A 167 15.85 -11.33 28.53
N GLN A 168 16.43 -10.98 27.39
CA GLN A 168 17.84 -10.66 27.23
C GLN A 168 17.98 -9.29 26.55
N GLU A 169 19.06 -8.60 26.86
CA GLU A 169 19.40 -7.34 26.20
C GLU A 169 19.51 -7.53 24.68
N TYR A 170 19.08 -6.52 23.92
CA TYR A 170 18.98 -6.48 22.46
C TYR A 170 17.88 -7.36 21.84
N GLN A 171 17.07 -8.05 22.60
CA GLN A 171 15.92 -8.74 22.01
C GLN A 171 14.86 -7.74 21.54
N ILE A 172 14.35 -7.97 20.33
CA ILE A 172 13.13 -7.32 19.85
C ILE A 172 11.96 -8.23 20.22
N VAL A 173 10.96 -7.68 20.90
CA VAL A 173 9.84 -8.46 21.43
C VAL A 173 8.50 -7.83 21.08
N LYS A 174 7.48 -8.69 20.88
CA LYS A 174 6.08 -8.32 20.74
C LYS A 174 5.40 -8.41 22.12
N ALA A 175 4.77 -7.33 22.54
CA ALA A 175 4.10 -7.22 23.83
C ALA A 175 2.63 -6.86 23.64
N LYS A 176 1.70 -7.59 24.30
CA LYS A 176 0.29 -7.24 24.33
C LYS A 176 0.04 -6.17 25.40
N ILE A 177 -0.67 -5.11 25.05
CA ILE A 177 -1.17 -4.12 25.99
C ILE A 177 -2.28 -4.75 26.82
N ILE A 178 -2.17 -4.67 28.15
CA ILE A 178 -3.15 -5.25 29.06
C ILE A 178 -4.00 -4.14 29.68
N SER A 179 -3.36 -3.08 30.17
CA SER A 179 -4.06 -1.94 30.75
C SER A 179 -3.17 -0.70 30.79
N VAL A 180 -3.80 0.44 30.95
CA VAL A 180 -3.15 1.73 31.07
C VAL A 180 -3.70 2.44 32.30
N LYS A 181 -2.81 3.04 33.08
CA LYS A 181 -3.17 3.93 34.19
C LYS A 181 -2.31 5.18 34.08
N GLU A 182 -2.92 6.31 33.79
CA GLU A 182 -2.21 7.57 33.54
C GLU A 182 -1.10 7.37 32.44
N ARG A 183 0.17 7.49 32.85
CA ARG A 183 1.35 7.25 31.99
C ARG A 183 2.07 5.94 32.32
N LEU A 184 1.40 4.99 32.96
CA LEU A 184 1.91 3.65 33.25
C LEU A 184 1.18 2.63 32.38
N LEU A 185 1.94 1.98 31.51
CA LEU A 185 1.46 0.96 30.58
C LEU A 185 1.82 -0.43 31.09
N PHE A 186 0.84 -1.29 31.27
CA PHE A 186 1.05 -2.69 31.67
C PHE A 186 1.01 -3.57 30.41
N VAL A 187 2.09 -4.33 30.17
CA VAL A 187 2.21 -5.19 29.00
C VAL A 187 2.55 -6.63 29.39
N ARG A 188 2.16 -7.56 28.53
CA ARG A 188 2.55 -8.96 28.62
C ARG A 188 3.31 -9.35 27.37
N LEU A 189 4.56 -9.78 27.51
CA LEU A 189 5.38 -10.24 26.39
C LEU A 189 4.78 -11.52 25.78
N LYS A 190 4.78 -11.60 24.45
CA LYS A 190 4.16 -12.69 23.68
C LYS A 190 5.15 -13.48 22.85
N LYS A 191 6.07 -12.83 22.15
CA LYS A 191 6.99 -13.44 21.19
C LYS A 191 8.30 -12.66 21.17
N VAL A 192 9.43 -13.37 21.08
CA VAL A 192 10.69 -12.77 20.65
C VAL A 192 10.70 -12.78 19.12
N ILE A 193 10.88 -11.62 18.50
CA ILE A 193 10.95 -11.45 17.05
C ILE A 193 12.37 -11.72 16.57
N GLY A 194 13.37 -11.17 17.29
CA GLY A 194 14.76 -11.31 16.91
C GLY A 194 15.70 -10.49 17.79
N ASP A 195 16.89 -10.20 17.25
CA ASP A 195 17.98 -9.45 17.88
C ASP A 195 18.14 -8.09 17.20
N ALA A 196 18.05 -6.98 17.96
CA ALA A 196 18.14 -5.62 17.44
C ALA A 196 19.49 -5.30 16.77
N ARG A 197 20.53 -6.09 17.00
CA ARG A 197 21.84 -5.94 16.34
C ARG A 197 21.85 -6.50 14.91
N LYS A 198 20.87 -7.34 14.54
CA LYS A 198 20.75 -7.92 13.20
C LYS A 198 19.79 -7.09 12.34
N ALA A 199 20.27 -6.63 11.20
CA ALA A 199 19.47 -5.86 10.25
C ALA A 199 18.22 -6.62 9.79
N SER A 200 18.35 -7.92 9.48
CA SER A 200 17.24 -8.79 9.07
C SER A 200 16.10 -8.84 10.10
N ASP A 201 16.44 -8.84 11.40
CA ASP A 201 15.48 -8.94 12.48
C ASP A 201 14.81 -7.57 12.75
N ARG A 202 15.57 -6.47 12.58
CA ARG A 202 15.00 -5.11 12.60
C ARG A 202 13.99 -4.90 11.47
N ILE A 203 14.29 -5.37 10.25
CA ILE A 203 13.35 -5.30 9.12
C ILE A 203 12.08 -6.10 9.43
N LEU A 204 12.23 -7.32 9.95
CA LEU A 204 11.08 -8.16 10.31
C LEU A 204 10.23 -7.52 11.41
N SER A 205 10.87 -6.82 12.37
CA SER A 205 10.15 -6.14 13.44
C SER A 205 9.26 -5.00 12.92
N ILE A 206 9.65 -4.33 11.85
CA ILE A 206 8.83 -3.31 11.19
C ILE A 206 7.56 -3.96 10.60
N ALA A 207 7.69 -5.10 9.92
CA ALA A 207 6.51 -5.81 9.42
C ALA A 207 5.54 -6.21 10.55
N GLU A 208 6.07 -6.64 11.69
CA GLU A 208 5.25 -6.93 12.88
C GLU A 208 4.62 -5.67 13.52
N GLU A 209 5.25 -4.48 13.40
CA GLU A 209 4.66 -3.19 13.81
C GLU A 209 3.43 -2.83 12.98
N PHE A 210 3.44 -3.15 11.69
CA PHE A 210 2.34 -2.98 10.75
C PHE A 210 1.35 -4.14 10.75
N GLU A 211 1.51 -5.09 11.69
CA GLU A 211 0.68 -6.29 11.83
C GLU A 211 0.60 -7.16 10.57
N ILE A 212 1.59 -7.06 9.69
CA ILE A 212 1.70 -7.92 8.51
C ILE A 212 2.03 -9.34 8.96
N ARG A 213 1.27 -10.31 8.47
CA ARG A 213 1.46 -11.73 8.81
C ARG A 213 2.76 -12.26 8.26
N THR A 214 3.68 -12.64 9.14
CA THR A 214 5.00 -13.15 8.79
C THR A 214 5.05 -14.67 8.62
N GLU A 215 4.03 -15.38 9.12
CA GLU A 215 3.92 -16.84 9.09
C GLU A 215 2.53 -17.24 8.56
N PHE A 216 2.42 -18.40 7.92
CA PHE A 216 1.15 -18.97 7.47
C PHE A 216 0.54 -19.88 8.54
N GLU A 217 -0.79 -19.95 8.57
CA GLU A 217 -1.49 -20.88 9.44
C GLU A 217 -1.26 -22.34 9.00
N LYS A 218 -1.26 -23.26 9.96
CA LYS A 218 -1.04 -24.69 9.68
C LYS A 218 -2.08 -25.28 8.73
N ALA A 219 -3.32 -24.80 8.78
CA ALA A 219 -4.39 -25.25 7.87
C ALA A 219 -4.10 -24.85 6.43
N THR A 220 -3.62 -23.62 6.22
CA THR A 220 -3.21 -23.06 4.93
C THR A 220 -2.04 -23.85 4.33
N LEU A 221 -1.01 -24.15 5.15
CA LEU A 221 0.14 -24.93 4.69
C LEU A 221 -0.24 -26.35 4.28
N LYS A 222 -1.11 -27.03 5.06
CA LYS A 222 -1.61 -28.37 4.71
C LYS A 222 -2.42 -28.38 3.43
N GLU A 223 -3.20 -27.34 3.19
CA GLU A 223 -3.95 -27.24 1.94
C GLU A 223 -3.00 -26.96 0.75
N ALA A 224 -2.02 -26.10 0.93
CA ALA A 224 -1.01 -25.83 -0.10
C ALA A 224 -0.27 -27.10 -0.52
N GLU A 225 0.08 -27.97 0.44
CA GLU A 225 0.66 -29.29 0.15
C GLU A 225 -0.31 -30.20 -0.62
N ARG A 226 -1.62 -30.17 -0.29
CA ARG A 226 -2.66 -30.99 -0.96
C ARG A 226 -2.88 -30.57 -2.41
N VAL A 227 -2.91 -29.28 -2.70
CA VAL A 227 -3.16 -28.74 -4.06
C VAL A 227 -1.91 -28.69 -4.91
N ASN A 228 -0.75 -28.99 -4.36
CA ASN A 228 0.52 -29.03 -5.08
C ASN A 228 0.62 -30.30 -5.94
N VAL A 229 -0.19 -30.34 -6.98
CA VAL A 229 -0.18 -31.40 -7.98
C VAL A 229 0.49 -30.88 -9.25
N PRO A 230 1.56 -31.54 -9.74
CA PRO A 230 2.18 -31.16 -11.00
C PRO A 230 1.17 -31.18 -12.16
N VAL A 231 1.23 -30.18 -13.02
CA VAL A 231 0.31 -30.00 -14.15
C VAL A 231 0.22 -31.27 -15.02
N GLU A 232 1.31 -31.99 -15.19
CA GLU A 232 1.39 -33.23 -15.98
C GLU A 232 0.46 -34.33 -15.47
N HIS A 233 0.05 -34.30 -14.21
CA HIS A 233 -0.85 -35.27 -13.62
C HIS A 233 -2.33 -34.91 -13.79
N GLU A 234 -2.64 -33.66 -14.21
CA GLU A 234 -4.00 -33.16 -14.43
C GLU A 234 -4.46 -33.38 -15.88
N VAL A 235 -4.49 -34.64 -16.33
CA VAL A 235 -4.70 -35.02 -17.73
C VAL A 235 -6.02 -34.48 -18.30
N ASP A 236 -7.10 -34.52 -17.56
CA ASP A 236 -8.40 -34.03 -18.00
C ASP A 236 -8.39 -32.52 -18.20
N GLU A 237 -7.77 -31.79 -17.32
CA GLU A 237 -7.63 -30.35 -17.40
C GLU A 237 -6.68 -29.93 -18.53
N ILE A 238 -5.59 -30.66 -18.75
CA ILE A 238 -4.72 -30.47 -19.91
C ILE A 238 -5.54 -30.63 -21.20
N ASN A 239 -6.28 -31.73 -21.35
CA ASN A 239 -7.09 -31.99 -22.54
C ASN A 239 -8.14 -30.88 -22.78
N ARG A 240 -8.76 -30.39 -21.74
CA ARG A 240 -9.74 -29.30 -21.82
C ARG A 240 -9.12 -28.00 -22.34
N ARG A 241 -7.91 -27.66 -21.86
CA ARG A 241 -7.21 -26.42 -22.24
C ARG A 241 -6.44 -26.51 -23.57
N MET A 242 -6.19 -27.73 -24.07
CA MET A 242 -5.47 -27.92 -25.35
C MET A 242 -6.11 -27.20 -26.53
N LYS A 243 -7.43 -26.96 -26.50
CA LYS A 243 -8.14 -26.24 -27.56
C LYS A 243 -7.57 -24.81 -27.79
N ASN A 244 -7.15 -24.17 -26.71
CA ASN A 244 -6.62 -22.80 -26.73
C ASN A 244 -5.15 -22.78 -26.28
N SER A 245 -4.39 -23.79 -26.64
CA SER A 245 -3.01 -24.00 -26.21
C SER A 245 -2.07 -22.93 -26.78
N LEU A 246 -1.13 -22.46 -25.94
CA LEU A 246 -0.01 -21.59 -26.35
C LEU A 246 1.33 -22.37 -26.38
N LEU A 247 1.30 -23.71 -26.42
CA LEU A 247 2.50 -24.54 -26.40
C LEU A 247 3.40 -24.38 -27.64
N ASP A 248 2.83 -24.00 -28.78
CA ASP A 248 3.52 -23.73 -30.05
C ASP A 248 4.03 -22.28 -30.16
N LYS A 249 3.62 -21.39 -29.26
CA LYS A 249 4.00 -19.98 -29.30
C LYS A 249 5.35 -19.75 -28.61
N MET A 250 6.07 -18.69 -29.05
CA MET A 250 7.28 -18.19 -28.40
C MET A 250 6.91 -17.32 -27.19
N VAL A 251 6.36 -17.96 -26.15
CA VAL A 251 6.00 -17.31 -24.90
C VAL A 251 7.25 -17.15 -24.03
N VAL A 252 7.48 -15.95 -23.51
CA VAL A 252 8.60 -15.63 -22.61
C VAL A 252 8.13 -14.91 -21.37
N THR A 253 8.86 -15.06 -20.27
CA THR A 253 8.73 -14.22 -19.08
C THR A 253 9.85 -13.19 -19.02
N ILE A 254 9.57 -11.95 -18.55
CA ILE A 254 10.55 -10.86 -18.41
C ILE A 254 10.36 -10.20 -17.05
N ASP A 255 11.27 -10.48 -16.12
CA ASP A 255 11.16 -10.07 -14.72
C ASP A 255 12.48 -9.57 -14.14
N GLY A 256 12.49 -9.23 -12.85
CA GLY A 256 13.72 -9.04 -12.10
C GLY A 256 14.55 -10.33 -12.03
N ILE A 257 15.87 -10.20 -11.97
CA ILE A 257 16.79 -11.36 -11.95
C ILE A 257 16.51 -12.29 -10.75
N ASP A 258 16.10 -11.73 -9.62
CA ASP A 258 15.83 -12.45 -8.36
C ASP A 258 14.35 -12.85 -8.20
N SER A 259 13.46 -12.50 -9.14
CA SER A 259 12.03 -12.82 -9.07
C SER A 259 11.80 -14.33 -9.12
N LYS A 260 10.91 -14.84 -8.28
CA LYS A 260 10.52 -16.25 -8.21
C LYS A 260 9.04 -16.46 -8.52
N ASP A 261 8.24 -15.46 -8.28
CA ASP A 261 6.79 -15.39 -8.45
C ASP A 261 6.45 -14.78 -9.83
N LEU A 262 6.72 -15.56 -10.90
CA LEU A 262 6.50 -15.11 -12.28
C LEU A 262 5.01 -15.18 -12.60
N ASP A 263 4.33 -14.06 -12.48
CA ASP A 263 2.88 -13.94 -12.69
C ASP A 263 2.51 -13.93 -14.18
N ASP A 264 3.32 -13.31 -15.04
CA ASP A 264 2.99 -12.99 -16.43
C ASP A 264 4.03 -13.47 -17.44
N ALA A 265 3.52 -13.80 -18.62
CA ALA A 265 4.32 -14.15 -19.77
C ALA A 265 3.69 -13.53 -21.03
N ILE A 266 4.52 -13.16 -21.99
CA ILE A 266 4.10 -12.51 -23.22
C ILE A 266 4.52 -13.27 -24.48
N CYS A 267 3.72 -13.10 -25.54
CA CYS A 267 4.12 -13.40 -26.91
C CYS A 267 3.53 -12.34 -27.84
N VAL A 268 4.34 -11.83 -28.77
CA VAL A 268 3.91 -10.88 -29.79
C VAL A 268 4.16 -11.46 -31.14
N GLU A 269 3.16 -11.40 -32.02
CA GLU A 269 3.23 -11.82 -33.42
C GLU A 269 2.81 -10.67 -34.34
N LYS A 270 3.68 -10.29 -35.26
CA LYS A 270 3.35 -9.34 -36.34
C LYS A 270 2.78 -10.11 -37.53
N LEU A 271 1.57 -9.75 -37.94
CA LEU A 271 0.86 -10.37 -39.04
C LEU A 271 1.31 -9.78 -40.41
N GLU A 272 1.08 -10.52 -41.48
CA GLU A 272 1.44 -10.11 -42.85
C GLU A 272 0.82 -8.76 -43.28
N ASN A 273 -0.37 -8.45 -42.77
CA ASN A 273 -1.06 -7.17 -43.03
C ASN A 273 -0.54 -6.00 -42.17
N GLY A 274 0.50 -6.19 -41.35
CA GLY A 274 1.10 -5.20 -40.48
C GLY A 274 0.37 -4.98 -39.15
N GLU A 275 -0.67 -5.76 -38.85
CA GLU A 275 -1.32 -5.83 -37.53
C GLU A 275 -0.49 -6.66 -36.57
N PHE A 276 -0.79 -6.53 -35.25
CA PHE A 276 -0.11 -7.30 -34.22
C PHE A 276 -1.10 -8.11 -33.41
N LYS A 277 -0.67 -9.29 -32.96
CA LYS A 277 -1.31 -10.05 -31.90
C LYS A 277 -0.41 -10.05 -30.67
N LEU A 278 -0.95 -9.65 -29.55
CA LEU A 278 -0.31 -9.72 -28.23
C LEU A 278 -1.05 -10.75 -27.39
N TYR A 279 -0.33 -11.74 -26.92
CA TYR A 279 -0.79 -12.71 -25.93
C TYR A 279 -0.17 -12.35 -24.58
N VAL A 280 -1.02 -12.07 -23.60
CA VAL A 280 -0.63 -11.89 -22.21
C VAL A 280 -1.19 -13.08 -21.45
N ALA A 281 -0.32 -14.01 -21.04
CA ALA A 281 -0.68 -15.20 -20.30
C ALA A 281 -0.34 -15.01 -18.82
N ILE A 282 -1.34 -15.12 -17.96
CA ILE A 282 -1.22 -14.91 -16.52
C ILE A 282 -1.40 -16.23 -15.78
N ALA A 283 -0.56 -16.50 -14.79
CA ALA A 283 -0.63 -17.67 -13.95
C ALA A 283 -2.06 -17.91 -13.41
N ASP A 284 -2.62 -19.09 -13.65
CA ASP A 284 -3.99 -19.38 -13.21
C ASP A 284 -4.04 -19.82 -11.74
N VAL A 285 -3.80 -18.87 -10.85
CA VAL A 285 -3.86 -19.08 -9.39
C VAL A 285 -5.26 -19.52 -8.96
N SER A 286 -6.31 -19.06 -9.66
CA SER A 286 -7.70 -19.39 -9.35
C SER A 286 -8.05 -20.86 -9.58
N HIS A 287 -7.20 -21.60 -10.28
CA HIS A 287 -7.31 -23.06 -10.43
C HIS A 287 -6.94 -23.81 -9.14
N TYR A 288 -5.96 -23.29 -8.40
CA TYR A 288 -5.43 -23.93 -7.19
C TYR A 288 -6.02 -23.37 -5.90
N VAL A 289 -6.41 -22.11 -5.88
CA VAL A 289 -6.96 -21.42 -4.71
C VAL A 289 -8.48 -21.31 -4.84
N GLU A 290 -9.17 -22.32 -4.34
CA GLU A 290 -10.64 -22.38 -4.37
C GLU A 290 -11.28 -21.40 -3.35
N PRO A 291 -12.42 -20.78 -3.67
CA PRO A 291 -13.10 -19.86 -2.75
C PRO A 291 -13.47 -20.51 -1.41
N LYS A 292 -13.34 -19.74 -0.33
CA LYS A 292 -13.73 -20.09 1.05
C LYS A 292 -12.86 -21.15 1.73
N THR A 293 -11.82 -21.64 1.08
CA THR A 293 -10.83 -22.56 1.65
C THR A 293 -9.87 -21.86 2.62
N PRO A 294 -9.07 -22.58 3.42
CA PRO A 294 -8.02 -21.97 4.23
C PRO A 294 -7.02 -21.12 3.45
N LEU A 295 -6.59 -21.56 2.25
CA LEU A 295 -5.73 -20.78 1.35
C LEU A 295 -6.38 -19.47 0.95
N ASP A 296 -7.62 -19.51 0.52
CA ASP A 296 -8.40 -18.35 0.09
C ASP A 296 -8.60 -17.33 1.23
N LYS A 297 -8.97 -17.82 2.41
CA LYS A 297 -9.16 -16.97 3.60
C LYS A 297 -7.87 -16.28 4.02
N GLU A 298 -6.75 -17.01 4.05
CA GLU A 298 -5.44 -16.45 4.38
C GLU A 298 -5.00 -15.44 3.32
N ALA A 299 -5.20 -15.74 2.02
CA ALA A 299 -4.88 -14.84 0.92
C ALA A 299 -5.68 -13.53 0.99
N LEU A 300 -6.99 -13.59 1.31
CA LEU A 300 -7.82 -12.40 1.51
C LEU A 300 -7.34 -11.56 2.71
N ILE A 301 -7.01 -12.20 3.85
CA ILE A 301 -6.53 -11.49 5.03
C ILE A 301 -5.20 -10.78 4.75
N ARG A 302 -4.32 -11.40 3.95
CA ARG A 302 -3.06 -10.77 3.51
C ARG A 302 -3.27 -9.69 2.47
N GLY A 303 -4.28 -9.85 1.60
CA GLY A 303 -4.66 -8.96 0.51
C GLY A 303 -3.64 -8.89 -0.62
N ASN A 304 -2.37 -8.82 -0.26
CA ASN A 304 -1.24 -8.79 -1.21
C ASN A 304 0.06 -9.30 -0.58
N SER A 305 1.05 -9.56 -1.44
CA SER A 305 2.44 -9.78 -0.99
C SER A 305 3.08 -8.46 -0.59
N THR A 306 3.93 -8.45 0.43
CA THR A 306 4.68 -7.26 0.90
C THR A 306 6.16 -7.45 0.61
N TYR A 307 6.77 -6.48 -0.11
CA TYR A 307 8.16 -6.56 -0.59
C TYR A 307 9.09 -5.75 0.31
N LEU A 308 9.71 -6.41 1.28
CA LEU A 308 10.71 -5.80 2.15
C LEU A 308 12.08 -5.77 1.47
N ALA A 309 12.99 -4.93 1.95
CA ALA A 309 14.30 -4.74 1.34
C ALA A 309 15.14 -6.03 1.23
N ASN A 310 14.95 -7.01 2.13
CA ASN A 310 15.72 -8.26 2.17
C ASN A 310 14.89 -9.53 1.92
N ARG A 311 13.56 -9.43 1.85
CA ARG A 311 12.67 -10.59 1.68
C ARG A 311 11.28 -10.19 1.20
N VAL A 312 10.56 -11.16 0.68
CA VAL A 312 9.13 -11.04 0.39
C VAL A 312 8.34 -11.76 1.47
N LEU A 313 7.27 -11.13 1.97
CA LEU A 313 6.22 -11.75 2.77
C LEU A 313 5.06 -12.05 1.81
N PRO A 314 4.96 -13.28 1.28
CA PRO A 314 4.08 -13.58 0.16
C PRO A 314 2.62 -13.72 0.59
N MET A 315 1.70 -13.42 -0.34
CA MET A 315 0.26 -13.64 -0.17
C MET A 315 -0.08 -15.14 -0.11
N LEU A 316 0.61 -15.94 -0.89
CA LEU A 316 0.44 -17.39 -0.96
C LEU A 316 1.69 -18.12 -0.45
N PRO A 317 1.57 -19.36 0.10
CA PRO A 317 2.72 -20.16 0.45
C PRO A 317 3.68 -20.37 -0.71
N LYS A 318 5.00 -20.37 -0.45
CA LYS A 318 6.05 -20.44 -1.49
C LYS A 318 5.93 -21.63 -2.44
N ILE A 319 5.40 -22.76 -1.97
CA ILE A 319 5.14 -23.91 -2.82
C ILE A 319 4.18 -23.60 -3.97
N LEU A 320 3.30 -22.59 -3.78
CA LEU A 320 2.41 -22.08 -4.82
C LEU A 320 3.03 -20.89 -5.55
N SER A 321 3.49 -19.88 -4.81
CA SER A 321 3.97 -18.62 -5.41
C SER A 321 5.24 -18.78 -6.22
N ASP A 322 6.20 -19.58 -5.76
CA ASP A 322 7.53 -19.69 -6.36
C ASP A 322 7.64 -20.89 -7.33
N ASP A 323 6.70 -21.85 -7.25
CA ASP A 323 6.76 -23.09 -8.02
C ASP A 323 5.46 -23.37 -8.80
N LEU A 324 4.41 -23.88 -8.13
CA LEU A 324 3.23 -24.43 -8.83
C LEU A 324 2.55 -23.39 -9.74
N CYS A 325 2.30 -22.18 -9.23
CA CYS A 325 1.66 -21.09 -9.99
C CYS A 325 2.67 -20.35 -10.88
N SER A 326 3.91 -20.16 -10.41
CA SER A 326 4.93 -19.39 -11.13
C SER A 326 5.19 -19.94 -12.54
N LEU A 327 5.19 -19.07 -13.54
CA LEU A 327 5.40 -19.41 -14.96
C LEU A 327 6.87 -19.74 -15.25
N ASN A 328 7.43 -20.67 -14.47
CA ASN A 328 8.81 -21.12 -14.59
C ASN A 328 9.12 -21.65 -15.98
N PRO A 329 10.34 -21.42 -16.53
CA PRO A 329 10.69 -21.81 -17.89
C PRO A 329 10.71 -23.35 -18.07
N ASN A 330 10.41 -23.78 -19.28
CA ASN A 330 10.48 -25.19 -19.72
C ASN A 330 9.54 -26.14 -18.97
N THR A 331 8.54 -25.63 -18.25
CA THR A 331 7.51 -26.41 -17.57
C THR A 331 6.12 -26.04 -18.08
N LYS A 332 5.22 -27.04 -18.15
CA LYS A 332 3.81 -26.79 -18.49
C LYS A 332 3.15 -26.06 -17.33
N LYS A 333 2.40 -25.00 -17.63
CA LYS A 333 1.67 -24.20 -16.64
C LYS A 333 0.26 -23.92 -17.16
N PHE A 334 -0.70 -23.90 -16.24
CA PHE A 334 -2.03 -23.37 -16.52
C PHE A 334 -2.03 -21.85 -16.42
N ALA A 335 -2.67 -21.21 -17.38
CA ALA A 335 -2.76 -19.77 -17.45
C ALA A 335 -4.15 -19.31 -17.89
N LEU A 336 -4.49 -18.06 -17.59
CA LEU A 336 -5.53 -17.28 -18.26
C LEU A 336 -4.83 -16.37 -19.24
N ALA A 337 -5.21 -16.48 -20.52
CA ALA A 337 -4.65 -15.65 -21.57
C ALA A 337 -5.62 -14.54 -21.95
N CYS A 338 -5.10 -13.32 -22.06
CA CYS A 338 -5.75 -12.21 -22.74
C CYS A 338 -5.05 -12.04 -24.10
N GLU A 339 -5.76 -12.42 -25.17
CA GLU A 339 -5.32 -12.20 -26.55
C GLU A 339 -5.87 -10.87 -27.04
N MET A 340 -5.00 -9.98 -27.48
CA MET A 340 -5.34 -8.66 -28.00
C MET A 340 -4.80 -8.49 -29.40
N LYS A 341 -5.62 -7.95 -30.29
CA LYS A 341 -5.21 -7.62 -31.66
C LYS A 341 -5.12 -6.10 -31.81
N PHE A 342 -4.03 -5.63 -32.39
CA PHE A 342 -3.77 -4.22 -32.62
C PHE A 342 -3.63 -3.95 -34.12
N ASP A 343 -4.14 -2.81 -34.57
CA ASP A 343 -3.88 -2.33 -35.90
C ASP A 343 -2.44 -1.81 -36.05
N LYS A 344 -2.05 -1.47 -37.28
CA LYS A 344 -0.72 -0.91 -37.58
C LYS A 344 -0.39 0.43 -36.92
N ASN A 345 -1.35 1.06 -36.27
CA ASN A 345 -1.17 2.31 -35.51
C ASN A 345 -1.13 2.08 -34.00
N GLY A 346 -1.23 0.82 -33.53
CA GLY A 346 -1.24 0.47 -32.12
C GLY A 346 -2.61 0.63 -31.43
N ILE A 347 -3.70 0.72 -32.20
CA ILE A 347 -5.07 0.78 -31.67
C ILE A 347 -5.58 -0.66 -31.51
N MET A 348 -6.05 -1.01 -30.30
CA MET A 348 -6.65 -2.32 -30.02
C MET A 348 -7.97 -2.47 -30.80
N ILE A 349 -8.08 -3.51 -31.62
CA ILE A 349 -9.25 -3.79 -32.50
C ILE A 349 -10.04 -5.00 -32.08
N SER A 350 -9.45 -5.94 -31.34
CA SER A 350 -10.17 -7.06 -30.73
C SER A 350 -9.46 -7.56 -29.46
N LYS A 351 -10.22 -8.19 -28.59
CA LYS A 351 -9.76 -8.75 -27.31
C LYS A 351 -10.55 -9.99 -26.95
N GLU A 352 -9.89 -10.99 -26.39
CA GLU A 352 -10.50 -12.24 -25.96
C GLU A 352 -9.76 -12.78 -24.72
N VAL A 353 -10.51 -13.41 -23.79
CA VAL A 353 -9.95 -14.05 -22.59
C VAL A 353 -10.35 -15.52 -22.57
N TYR A 354 -9.38 -16.38 -22.35
CA TYR A 354 -9.60 -17.82 -22.28
C TYR A 354 -8.59 -18.55 -21.38
N GLU A 355 -8.96 -19.73 -20.90
CA GLU A 355 -8.04 -20.63 -20.21
C GLU A 355 -7.12 -21.33 -21.20
N THR A 356 -5.84 -21.41 -20.85
CA THR A 356 -4.81 -21.99 -21.71
C THR A 356 -3.84 -22.87 -20.91
N ILE A 357 -3.09 -23.65 -21.65
CA ILE A 357 -1.85 -24.32 -21.20
C ILE A 357 -0.68 -23.78 -21.99
N MET A 358 0.41 -23.45 -21.31
CA MET A 358 1.57 -22.83 -21.91
C MET A 358 2.89 -23.41 -21.39
N ILE A 359 3.98 -23.11 -22.07
CA ILE A 359 5.37 -23.27 -21.61
C ILE A 359 6.10 -21.96 -21.89
N SER A 360 6.69 -21.34 -20.85
CA SER A 360 7.65 -20.27 -21.06
C SER A 360 8.92 -20.87 -21.71
N LYS A 361 9.21 -20.46 -22.94
CA LYS A 361 10.35 -20.98 -23.71
C LYS A 361 11.68 -20.40 -23.23
N VAL A 362 11.64 -19.13 -22.79
CA VAL A 362 12.82 -18.41 -22.30
C VAL A 362 12.40 -17.53 -21.12
N ARG A 363 13.16 -17.63 -20.02
CA ARG A 363 13.11 -16.65 -18.95
C ARG A 363 14.14 -15.57 -19.24
N LEU A 364 13.67 -14.36 -19.48
CA LEU A 364 14.48 -13.16 -19.64
C LEU A 364 14.45 -12.34 -18.36
N ASN A 365 15.41 -11.44 -18.21
CA ASN A 365 15.35 -10.42 -17.17
C ASN A 365 15.43 -9.02 -17.77
N TYR A 366 14.96 -8.02 -17.01
CA TYR A 366 14.93 -6.63 -17.48
C TYR A 366 16.29 -6.11 -17.94
N ASN A 367 17.39 -6.49 -17.26
CA ASN A 367 18.73 -6.03 -17.64
C ASN A 367 19.15 -6.55 -19.01
N GLU A 368 18.89 -7.84 -19.32
CA GLU A 368 19.20 -8.45 -20.62
C GLU A 368 18.43 -7.78 -21.74
N VAL A 369 17.14 -7.52 -21.54
CA VAL A 369 16.30 -6.86 -22.56
C VAL A 369 16.69 -5.39 -22.73
N ASN A 370 17.01 -4.67 -21.64
CA ASN A 370 17.52 -3.29 -21.72
C ASN A 370 18.86 -3.24 -22.45
N GLU A 371 19.77 -4.19 -22.19
CA GLU A 371 21.05 -4.29 -22.91
C GLU A 371 20.81 -4.58 -24.39
N TYR A 372 19.88 -5.47 -24.72
CA TYR A 372 19.50 -5.72 -26.12
C TYR A 372 18.93 -4.48 -26.82
N ILE A 373 18.08 -3.73 -26.16
CA ILE A 373 17.52 -2.48 -26.71
C ILE A 373 18.66 -1.49 -27.03
N ALA A 374 19.63 -1.35 -26.12
CA ALA A 374 20.75 -0.41 -26.23
C ALA A 374 21.80 -0.86 -27.24
N ASN A 375 22.26 -2.11 -27.17
CA ASN A 375 23.48 -2.60 -27.83
C ASN A 375 23.22 -3.68 -28.88
N LYS A 376 21.99 -4.16 -29.03
CA LYS A 376 21.62 -5.28 -29.88
C LYS A 376 22.34 -6.61 -29.58
N THR A 377 22.84 -6.77 -28.36
CA THR A 377 23.46 -8.02 -27.87
C THR A 377 22.37 -8.97 -27.43
N TRP A 378 22.32 -10.19 -28.03
CA TRP A 378 21.32 -11.19 -27.69
C TRP A 378 21.98 -12.57 -27.50
N ASN A 379 21.73 -13.20 -26.35
CA ASN A 379 22.36 -14.45 -25.96
C ASN A 379 21.41 -15.66 -26.00
N HIS A 380 20.19 -15.49 -26.53
CA HIS A 380 19.16 -16.52 -26.63
C HIS A 380 18.89 -16.89 -28.11
N CYS A 381 17.86 -17.72 -28.35
CA CYS A 381 17.52 -18.17 -29.69
C CYS A 381 16.98 -17.02 -30.59
N GLU A 382 17.11 -17.19 -31.91
CA GLU A 382 16.69 -16.21 -32.89
C GLU A 382 15.17 -15.92 -32.86
N GLU A 383 14.36 -16.95 -32.57
CA GLU A 383 12.91 -16.82 -32.47
C GLU A 383 12.52 -15.89 -31.33
N SER A 384 13.19 -15.99 -30.16
CA SER A 384 12.95 -15.08 -29.04
C SER A 384 13.41 -13.65 -29.36
N ARG A 385 14.51 -13.48 -30.11
CA ARG A 385 14.96 -12.16 -30.59
C ARG A 385 13.90 -11.52 -31.46
N THR A 386 13.40 -12.28 -32.46
CA THR A 386 12.37 -11.79 -33.37
C THR A 386 11.11 -11.37 -32.64
N MET A 387 10.67 -12.17 -31.65
CA MET A 387 9.51 -11.84 -30.83
C MET A 387 9.73 -10.57 -30.03
N ILE A 388 10.93 -10.38 -29.43
CA ILE A 388 11.26 -9.15 -28.69
C ILE A 388 11.33 -7.93 -29.60
N ASP A 389 11.85 -8.04 -30.82
CA ASP A 389 11.84 -6.93 -31.80
C ASP A 389 10.40 -6.52 -32.13
N GLN A 390 9.50 -7.49 -32.33
CA GLN A 390 8.07 -7.23 -32.58
C GLN A 390 7.40 -6.60 -31.32
N ALA A 391 7.77 -7.05 -30.13
CA ALA A 391 7.27 -6.49 -28.88
C ALA A 391 7.69 -5.02 -28.71
N ILE A 392 8.95 -4.68 -29.01
CA ILE A 392 9.45 -3.30 -28.97
C ILE A 392 8.72 -2.42 -30.01
N GLU A 393 8.46 -2.95 -31.19
CA GLU A 393 7.72 -2.22 -32.24
C GLU A 393 6.29 -1.92 -31.77
N LEU A 394 5.57 -2.93 -31.28
CA LEU A 394 4.20 -2.78 -30.78
C LEU A 394 4.14 -1.83 -29.57
N PHE A 395 5.08 -1.96 -28.62
CA PHE A 395 5.18 -1.09 -27.45
C PHE A 395 5.21 0.40 -27.86
N LYS A 396 6.08 0.76 -28.81
CA LYS A 396 6.19 2.15 -29.30
C LYS A 396 4.90 2.67 -29.93
N LEU A 397 4.15 1.81 -30.61
CA LEU A 397 2.86 2.18 -31.20
C LEU A 397 1.80 2.43 -30.10
N ILE A 398 1.69 1.52 -29.13
CA ILE A 398 0.75 1.65 -28.02
C ILE A 398 1.09 2.89 -27.16
N GLU A 399 2.37 3.15 -26.90
CA GLU A 399 2.81 4.33 -26.16
C GLU A 399 2.35 5.63 -26.82
N GLN A 400 2.49 5.74 -28.15
CA GLN A 400 2.00 6.92 -28.89
C GLN A 400 0.48 7.10 -28.78
N VAL A 401 -0.28 6.00 -28.80
CA VAL A 401 -1.74 6.05 -28.63
C VAL A 401 -2.10 6.54 -27.23
N LYS A 402 -1.42 6.02 -26.19
CA LYS A 402 -1.67 6.39 -24.80
C LYS A 402 -1.28 7.84 -24.49
N ILE A 403 -0.16 8.32 -25.01
CA ILE A 403 0.23 9.74 -24.92
C ILE A 403 -0.83 10.66 -25.54
N LYS A 404 -1.34 10.31 -26.73
CA LYS A 404 -2.41 11.07 -27.40
C LYS A 404 -3.73 11.04 -26.61
N ARG A 405 -4.02 9.94 -25.91
CA ARG A 405 -5.19 9.79 -25.02
C ARG A 405 -5.07 10.64 -23.76
N GLY A 406 -3.84 10.96 -23.33
CA GLY A 406 -3.57 11.77 -22.14
C GLY A 406 -3.09 10.97 -20.94
N THR A 407 -2.64 9.72 -21.10
CA THR A 407 -2.02 8.95 -20.00
C THR A 407 -0.90 9.77 -19.38
N ILE A 408 -0.97 9.97 -18.05
CA ILE A 408 0.04 10.73 -17.30
C ILE A 408 1.18 9.78 -16.96
N THR A 409 2.39 10.12 -17.42
CA THR A 409 3.60 9.35 -17.11
C THR A 409 4.54 10.17 -16.26
N PHE A 410 5.04 9.56 -15.18
CA PHE A 410 6.05 10.14 -14.32
C PHE A 410 7.34 9.33 -14.46
N ASP A 411 8.43 10.01 -14.80
CA ASP A 411 9.75 9.39 -14.76
C ASP A 411 10.40 9.72 -13.41
N VAL A 412 10.06 8.92 -12.40
CA VAL A 412 10.49 9.12 -11.01
C VAL A 412 11.51 8.05 -10.63
N ARG A 413 12.60 8.48 -10.02
CA ARG A 413 13.59 7.57 -9.45
C ARG A 413 13.09 6.99 -8.13
N GLU A 414 13.49 5.77 -7.83
CA GLU A 414 13.18 5.10 -6.57
C GLU A 414 14.46 4.69 -5.82
N PRO A 415 14.49 4.79 -4.48
CA PRO A 415 15.64 4.33 -3.72
C PRO A 415 15.70 2.79 -3.73
N LYS A 416 16.77 2.23 -4.29
CA LYS A 416 17.07 0.80 -4.23
C LYS A 416 18.07 0.54 -3.13
N VAL A 417 17.67 -0.27 -2.16
CA VAL A 417 18.54 -0.74 -1.07
C VAL A 417 19.36 -1.94 -1.56
N ILE A 418 20.68 -1.89 -1.44
CA ILE A 418 21.58 -2.99 -1.75
C ILE A 418 22.13 -3.53 -0.43
N MET A 419 22.02 -4.84 -0.22
CA MET A 419 22.38 -5.53 1.01
C MET A 419 23.39 -6.63 0.76
N ASP A 420 24.17 -6.97 1.81
CA ASP A 420 25.00 -8.16 1.84
C ASP A 420 24.16 -9.42 2.19
N GLU A 421 24.82 -10.59 2.24
CA GLU A 421 24.20 -11.89 2.59
C GLU A 421 23.63 -11.90 4.02
N ASN A 422 24.09 -11.02 4.91
CA ASN A 422 23.62 -10.87 6.28
C ASN A 422 22.52 -9.81 6.42
N SER A 423 22.03 -9.26 5.30
CA SER A 423 21.04 -8.17 5.23
C SER A 423 21.56 -6.83 5.79
N ASN A 424 22.86 -6.61 5.91
CA ASN A 424 23.41 -5.28 6.21
C ASN A 424 23.35 -4.41 4.97
N VAL A 425 23.02 -3.14 5.13
CA VAL A 425 22.91 -2.19 4.03
C VAL A 425 24.31 -1.77 3.54
N ILE A 426 24.66 -2.16 2.31
CA ILE A 426 25.93 -1.78 1.67
C ILE A 426 25.80 -0.43 0.99
N GLU A 427 24.71 -0.20 0.25
CA GLU A 427 24.54 0.98 -0.58
C GLU A 427 23.05 1.32 -0.77
N ILE A 428 22.78 2.60 -0.94
CA ILE A 428 21.49 3.12 -1.42
C ILE A 428 21.73 3.77 -2.78
N LYS A 429 21.03 3.31 -3.81
CA LYS A 429 21.13 3.84 -5.18
C LYS A 429 19.78 4.36 -5.65
N ALA A 430 19.79 5.45 -6.40
CA ALA A 430 18.64 5.84 -7.20
C ALA A 430 18.52 4.89 -8.40
N ARG A 431 17.36 4.25 -8.55
CA ARG A 431 17.02 3.39 -9.70
C ARG A 431 16.00 4.11 -10.57
N GLN A 432 16.27 4.12 -11.87
CA GLN A 432 15.33 4.57 -12.89
C GLN A 432 14.76 3.35 -13.61
N THR A 433 13.49 3.42 -13.97
CA THR A 433 12.79 2.39 -14.75
C THR A 433 13.34 2.35 -16.17
N GLY A 434 13.73 1.17 -16.64
CA GLY A 434 14.26 0.98 -17.99
C GLY A 434 13.16 0.79 -19.05
N GLU A 435 13.56 0.73 -20.31
CA GLU A 435 12.63 0.56 -21.44
C GLU A 435 11.92 -0.80 -21.42
N SER A 436 12.58 -1.85 -20.93
CA SER A 436 11.98 -3.19 -20.82
C SER A 436 10.90 -3.26 -19.76
N GLU A 437 11.10 -2.56 -18.62
CA GLU A 437 10.08 -2.45 -17.58
C GLU A 437 8.85 -1.68 -18.09
N LYS A 438 9.06 -0.58 -18.83
CA LYS A 438 7.98 0.21 -19.44
C LYS A 438 7.22 -0.62 -20.49
N LEU A 439 7.92 -1.47 -21.26
CA LEU A 439 7.30 -2.36 -22.26
C LEU A 439 6.35 -3.35 -21.59
N ILE A 440 6.81 -4.06 -20.54
CA ILE A 440 5.99 -5.01 -19.81
C ILE A 440 4.82 -4.31 -19.12
N GLU A 441 5.07 -3.19 -18.45
CA GLU A 441 4.01 -2.37 -17.85
C GLU A 441 2.92 -2.00 -18.84
N GLN A 442 3.30 -1.55 -20.07
CA GLN A 442 2.34 -1.19 -21.10
C GLN A 442 1.49 -2.37 -21.56
N PHE A 443 2.09 -3.55 -21.71
CA PHE A 443 1.35 -4.75 -22.10
C PHE A 443 0.41 -5.21 -20.98
N MET A 444 0.86 -5.15 -19.71
CA MET A 444 0.02 -5.46 -18.55
C MET A 444 -1.13 -4.46 -18.41
N VAL A 445 -0.87 -3.16 -18.56
CA VAL A 445 -1.93 -2.13 -18.56
C VAL A 445 -2.93 -2.38 -19.69
N SER A 446 -2.47 -2.76 -20.89
CA SER A 446 -3.37 -3.06 -22.02
C SER A 446 -4.24 -4.29 -21.76
N ALA A 447 -3.71 -5.35 -21.14
CA ALA A 447 -4.47 -6.53 -20.73
C ALA A 447 -5.49 -6.20 -19.62
N ASN A 448 -5.09 -5.41 -18.62
CA ASN A 448 -5.97 -4.94 -17.54
C ASN A 448 -7.14 -4.11 -18.10
N GLU A 449 -6.88 -3.19 -19.04
CA GLU A 449 -7.92 -2.41 -19.73
C GLU A 449 -8.85 -3.33 -20.54
N ALA A 450 -8.29 -4.25 -21.33
CA ALA A 450 -9.07 -5.19 -22.14
C ALA A 450 -10.03 -6.03 -21.30
N VAL A 451 -9.54 -6.58 -20.19
CA VAL A 451 -10.33 -7.38 -19.26
C VAL A 451 -11.43 -6.54 -18.61
N ALA A 452 -11.11 -5.33 -18.14
CA ALA A 452 -12.09 -4.43 -17.52
C ALA A 452 -13.21 -4.07 -18.53
N GLU A 453 -12.85 -3.74 -19.78
CA GLU A 453 -13.81 -3.39 -20.82
C GLU A 453 -14.75 -4.55 -21.18
N ILE A 454 -14.23 -5.79 -21.27
CA ILE A 454 -15.08 -6.97 -21.57
C ILE A 454 -16.20 -7.11 -20.55
N VAL A 455 -15.89 -7.03 -19.26
CA VAL A 455 -16.92 -7.22 -18.22
C VAL A 455 -17.79 -5.98 -18.04
N TYR A 456 -17.23 -4.78 -18.22
CA TYR A 456 -17.98 -3.52 -18.18
C TYR A 456 -19.08 -3.47 -19.26
N GLU A 457 -18.77 -3.93 -20.49
CA GLU A 457 -19.75 -4.03 -21.59
C GLU A 457 -20.85 -5.05 -21.32
N MET A 458 -20.62 -6.02 -20.42
CA MET A 458 -21.62 -7.00 -19.99
C MET A 458 -22.50 -6.52 -18.81
N GLU A 459 -22.20 -5.37 -18.22
CA GLU A 459 -22.89 -4.80 -17.06
C GLU A 459 -22.98 -5.76 -15.86
N LEU A 460 -21.91 -6.56 -15.63
CA LEU A 460 -21.86 -7.54 -14.55
C LEU A 460 -21.06 -7.00 -13.35
N PRO A 461 -21.38 -7.46 -12.12
CA PRO A 461 -20.61 -7.08 -10.93
C PRO A 461 -19.13 -7.43 -11.08
N PHE A 462 -18.25 -6.44 -10.92
CA PHE A 462 -16.83 -6.62 -11.09
C PHE A 462 -16.02 -5.74 -10.13
N ILE A 463 -14.77 -6.07 -9.88
CA ILE A 463 -13.88 -5.24 -9.08
C ILE A 463 -13.05 -4.36 -10.01
N TYR A 464 -13.20 -3.04 -9.89
CA TYR A 464 -12.47 -2.05 -10.66
C TYR A 464 -11.36 -1.42 -9.83
N ARG A 465 -10.28 -0.98 -10.49
CA ARG A 465 -9.22 -0.15 -9.92
C ARG A 465 -9.48 1.29 -10.35
N ASN A 466 -10.14 2.02 -9.52
CA ASN A 466 -10.55 3.40 -9.76
C ASN A 466 -9.46 4.40 -9.36
N HIS A 467 -9.33 5.47 -10.12
CA HIS A 467 -8.50 6.61 -9.77
C HIS A 467 -9.24 7.89 -10.12
N ASP A 468 -9.71 8.59 -9.11
CA ASP A 468 -10.50 9.80 -9.27
C ASP A 468 -9.67 10.98 -9.76
N LYS A 469 -10.36 12.02 -10.21
CA LYS A 469 -9.73 13.30 -10.55
C LYS A 469 -9.18 13.94 -9.27
N PRO A 470 -8.09 14.71 -9.39
CA PRO A 470 -7.63 15.54 -8.28
C PRO A 470 -8.67 16.62 -7.93
N ASP A 471 -8.73 17.02 -6.67
CA ASP A 471 -9.59 18.09 -6.21
C ASP A 471 -9.17 19.44 -6.81
N GLU A 472 -10.15 20.31 -7.11
CA GLU A 472 -9.88 21.62 -7.69
C GLU A 472 -9.01 22.50 -6.79
N GLU A 473 -9.22 22.47 -5.47
CA GLU A 473 -8.43 23.21 -4.48
C GLU A 473 -6.96 22.74 -4.45
N ASP A 474 -6.75 21.44 -4.58
CA ASP A 474 -5.43 20.84 -4.67
C ASP A 474 -4.70 21.27 -5.95
N LEU A 475 -5.39 21.27 -7.09
CA LEU A 475 -4.83 21.77 -8.35
C LEU A 475 -4.53 23.26 -8.33
N ILE A 476 -5.37 24.07 -7.68
CA ILE A 476 -5.11 25.51 -7.47
C ILE A 476 -3.83 25.68 -6.66
N THR A 477 -3.66 24.90 -5.60
CA THR A 477 -2.48 24.92 -4.74
C THR A 477 -1.22 24.52 -5.52
N TRP A 478 -1.30 23.44 -6.30
CA TRP A 478 -0.20 23.03 -7.17
C TRP A 478 0.16 24.07 -8.21
N TYR A 479 -0.83 24.65 -8.87
CA TYR A 479 -0.65 25.74 -9.84
C TYR A 479 0.06 26.97 -9.25
N GLN A 480 -0.34 27.39 -8.03
CA GLN A 480 0.32 28.48 -7.33
C GLN A 480 1.77 28.14 -6.98
N SER A 481 2.00 26.90 -6.56
CA SER A 481 3.35 26.37 -6.33
C SER A 481 4.21 26.48 -7.59
N LEU A 482 3.76 26.03 -8.75
CA LEU A 482 4.49 26.14 -10.02
C LEU A 482 4.85 27.60 -10.36
N LYS A 483 3.92 28.53 -10.17
CA LYS A 483 4.20 29.96 -10.39
C LYS A 483 5.26 30.52 -9.44
N SER A 484 5.30 30.05 -8.20
CA SER A 484 6.36 30.46 -7.25
C SER A 484 7.76 29.99 -7.67
N PHE A 485 7.83 28.91 -8.47
CA PHE A 485 9.05 28.43 -9.11
C PHE A 485 9.37 29.12 -10.44
N GLY A 486 8.55 30.10 -10.85
CA GLY A 486 8.71 30.80 -12.12
C GLY A 486 8.23 30.00 -13.34
N ILE A 487 7.55 28.89 -13.13
CA ILE A 487 6.98 28.04 -14.17
C ILE A 487 5.58 28.55 -14.48
N ASP A 488 5.36 28.98 -15.74
CA ASP A 488 4.04 29.38 -16.22
C ASP A 488 3.37 28.22 -17.00
N PRO A 489 2.37 27.55 -16.43
CA PRO A 489 1.65 26.50 -17.13
C PRO A 489 0.90 26.96 -18.39
N LYS A 490 0.62 28.27 -18.51
CA LYS A 490 -0.24 28.90 -19.56
C LYS A 490 -1.63 28.26 -19.67
N LEU A 491 -2.12 27.71 -18.60
CA LEU A 491 -3.41 27.05 -18.42
C LEU A 491 -4.00 27.56 -17.10
N THR A 492 -5.30 27.47 -16.95
CA THR A 492 -5.97 27.67 -15.67
C THR A 492 -5.97 26.38 -14.86
N PRO A 493 -6.14 26.44 -13.52
CA PRO A 493 -6.27 25.22 -12.70
C PRO A 493 -7.39 24.29 -13.16
N LEU A 494 -8.55 24.84 -13.58
CA LEU A 494 -9.68 24.06 -14.09
C LEU A 494 -9.37 23.32 -15.40
N GLU A 495 -8.57 23.93 -16.28
CA GLU A 495 -8.12 23.24 -17.49
C GLU A 495 -7.19 22.08 -17.20
N MET A 496 -6.54 22.04 -16.02
CA MET A 496 -5.69 20.93 -15.58
C MET A 496 -6.47 19.72 -15.08
N LEU A 497 -7.80 19.79 -14.95
CA LEU A 497 -8.66 18.62 -14.75
C LEU A 497 -8.70 17.69 -15.98
N ASP A 498 -8.16 18.11 -17.13
CA ASP A 498 -7.92 17.25 -18.28
C ASP A 498 -6.50 16.66 -18.22
N PRO A 499 -6.34 15.31 -18.22
CA PRO A 499 -5.03 14.66 -18.18
C PRO A 499 -4.08 15.10 -19.30
N ILE A 500 -4.61 15.43 -20.50
CA ILE A 500 -3.83 15.96 -21.62
C ILE A 500 -3.15 17.27 -21.23
N ASN A 501 -3.84 18.12 -20.49
CA ASN A 501 -3.31 19.42 -20.08
C ASN A 501 -2.31 19.29 -18.92
N ILE A 502 -2.48 18.28 -18.05
CA ILE A 502 -1.45 17.91 -17.08
C ILE A 502 -0.15 17.54 -17.81
N ASN A 503 -0.20 16.66 -18.81
CA ASN A 503 0.97 16.28 -19.60
C ASN A 503 1.64 17.49 -20.28
N LYS A 504 0.87 18.45 -20.79
CA LYS A 504 1.42 19.70 -21.35
C LYS A 504 2.15 20.51 -20.26
N THR A 505 1.62 20.51 -19.04
CA THR A 505 2.25 21.18 -17.90
C THR A 505 3.54 20.49 -17.47
N LEU A 506 3.54 19.16 -17.36
CA LEU A 506 4.76 18.36 -17.05
C LEU A 506 5.85 18.60 -18.09
N LYS A 507 5.50 18.63 -19.39
CA LYS A 507 6.44 18.96 -20.46
C LYS A 507 7.02 20.37 -20.30
N ARG A 508 6.21 21.36 -19.90
CA ARG A 508 6.71 22.71 -19.62
C ARG A 508 7.61 22.81 -18.42
N ILE A 509 7.35 22.01 -17.38
CA ILE A 509 8.27 21.88 -16.25
C ILE A 509 9.63 21.43 -16.77
N SER A 510 9.67 20.37 -17.57
CA SER A 510 10.91 19.85 -18.19
C SER A 510 11.63 20.88 -19.07
N GLU A 511 10.90 21.66 -19.88
CA GLU A 511 11.46 22.70 -20.76
C GLU A 511 12.00 23.93 -20.00
N GLN A 512 11.43 24.25 -18.82
CA GLN A 512 11.79 25.45 -18.05
C GLN A 512 12.75 25.19 -16.90
N THR A 513 12.87 23.93 -16.45
CA THR A 513 13.77 23.52 -15.38
C THR A 513 15.12 23.08 -15.96
N LYS A 514 16.21 23.55 -15.35
CA LYS A 514 17.58 23.21 -15.78
C LYS A 514 18.20 22.07 -14.97
N ASP A 515 17.67 21.82 -13.80
CA ASP A 515 18.18 20.80 -12.86
C ASP A 515 17.22 19.59 -12.87
N PRO A 516 17.72 18.39 -13.22
CA PRO A 516 16.90 17.17 -13.23
C PRO A 516 16.26 16.85 -11.88
N ILE A 517 16.92 17.19 -10.75
CA ILE A 517 16.36 16.94 -9.41
C ILE A 517 15.22 17.91 -9.12
N GLU A 518 15.36 19.19 -9.51
CA GLU A 518 14.26 20.17 -9.38
C GLU A 518 13.06 19.76 -10.22
N GLU A 519 13.26 19.30 -11.46
CA GLU A 519 12.20 18.75 -12.33
C GLU A 519 11.50 17.57 -11.66
N GLU A 520 12.26 16.59 -11.16
CA GLU A 520 11.70 15.42 -10.48
C GLU A 520 10.88 15.81 -9.25
N LEU A 521 11.37 16.72 -8.41
CA LEU A 521 10.66 17.20 -7.23
C LEU A 521 9.35 17.93 -7.58
N LEU A 522 9.34 18.70 -8.66
CA LEU A 522 8.13 19.37 -9.17
C LEU A 522 7.12 18.35 -9.70
N ASN A 523 7.58 17.34 -10.44
CA ASN A 523 6.74 16.25 -10.93
C ASN A 523 6.17 15.42 -9.76
N LEU A 524 7.00 15.07 -8.77
CA LEU A 524 6.57 14.40 -7.54
C LEU A 524 5.58 15.24 -6.72
N SER A 525 5.67 16.57 -6.78
CA SER A 525 4.74 17.43 -6.07
C SER A 525 3.30 17.25 -6.57
N LEU A 526 3.09 17.00 -7.87
CA LEU A 526 1.77 16.69 -8.43
C LEU A 526 1.17 15.43 -7.83
N LEU A 527 1.98 14.36 -7.65
CA LEU A 527 1.49 13.10 -7.08
C LEU A 527 0.88 13.26 -5.68
N ARG A 528 1.30 14.27 -4.92
CA ARG A 528 0.75 14.57 -3.58
C ARG A 528 -0.68 15.14 -3.63
N TYR A 529 -1.05 15.71 -4.76
CA TYR A 529 -2.37 16.29 -5.01
C TYR A 529 -3.28 15.39 -5.86
N MET A 530 -2.74 14.25 -6.34
CA MET A 530 -3.54 13.23 -7.02
C MET A 530 -4.30 12.38 -6.01
N ALA A 531 -5.52 12.00 -6.34
CA ALA A 531 -6.28 11.04 -5.57
C ALA A 531 -5.54 9.70 -5.48
N LYS A 532 -5.78 8.92 -4.42
CA LYS A 532 -5.26 7.55 -4.34
C LYS A 532 -6.18 6.62 -5.11
N ALA A 533 -5.59 5.73 -5.91
CA ALA A 533 -6.36 4.69 -6.57
C ALA A 533 -6.93 3.69 -5.55
N LYS A 534 -8.16 3.18 -5.79
CA LYS A 534 -8.89 2.27 -4.89
C LYS A 534 -9.54 1.15 -5.67
N TYR A 535 -9.75 0.01 -5.00
CA TYR A 535 -10.59 -1.06 -5.50
C TYR A 535 -12.04 -0.83 -5.07
N GLU A 536 -12.96 -0.86 -6.03
CA GLU A 536 -14.39 -0.62 -5.81
C GLU A 536 -15.24 -1.45 -6.77
N LEU A 537 -16.51 -1.64 -6.43
CA LEU A 537 -17.48 -2.31 -7.29
C LEU A 537 -17.90 -1.44 -8.48
N GLU A 538 -18.14 -0.16 -8.23
CA GLU A 538 -18.59 0.79 -9.25
C GLU A 538 -17.40 1.35 -10.02
N ASN A 539 -17.53 1.41 -11.35
CA ASN A 539 -16.49 1.96 -12.20
C ASN A 539 -16.64 3.49 -12.31
N ILE A 540 -15.60 4.22 -11.95
CA ILE A 540 -15.49 5.67 -12.19
C ILE A 540 -14.35 6.02 -13.16
N GLY A 541 -13.66 5.00 -13.69
CA GLY A 541 -12.50 5.15 -14.55
C GLY A 541 -11.18 5.34 -13.79
N HIS A 542 -10.11 5.53 -14.55
CA HIS A 542 -8.77 5.72 -14.00
C HIS A 542 -8.11 6.98 -14.59
N PHE A 543 -8.17 8.09 -13.86
CA PHE A 543 -7.73 9.41 -14.32
C PHE A 543 -6.26 9.39 -14.78
N GLY A 544 -5.33 8.88 -14.00
CA GLY A 544 -3.90 8.87 -14.34
C GLY A 544 -3.58 8.09 -15.62
N LEU A 545 -4.32 7.02 -15.91
CA LEU A 545 -4.20 6.25 -17.15
C LEU A 545 -5.05 6.81 -18.29
N SER A 546 -5.87 7.80 -18.01
CA SER A 546 -6.89 8.31 -18.95
C SER A 546 -7.77 7.17 -19.51
N SER A 547 -8.10 6.19 -18.66
CA SER A 547 -8.84 4.98 -19.02
C SER A 547 -10.28 5.07 -18.55
N LYS A 548 -11.25 4.62 -19.38
CA LYS A 548 -12.68 4.62 -19.05
C LYS A 548 -13.04 3.57 -18.00
N CYS A 549 -12.36 2.44 -18.01
CA CYS A 549 -12.49 1.39 -17.01
C CYS A 549 -11.14 0.67 -16.88
N TYR A 550 -10.82 0.27 -15.66
CA TYR A 550 -9.55 -0.38 -15.37
C TYR A 550 -9.72 -1.37 -14.23
N THR A 551 -9.03 -2.48 -14.30
CA THR A 551 -8.92 -3.46 -13.23
C THR A 551 -7.50 -3.99 -13.12
N HIS A 552 -7.21 -4.78 -12.12
CA HIS A 552 -5.97 -5.54 -12.03
C HIS A 552 -6.26 -7.03 -12.32
N PHE A 553 -5.63 -7.56 -13.34
CA PHE A 553 -5.76 -8.94 -13.81
C PHE A 553 -4.42 -9.69 -13.80
N THR A 554 -3.31 -8.97 -13.91
CA THR A 554 -2.01 -9.49 -14.36
C THR A 554 -1.11 -10.01 -13.25
N SER A 555 -1.53 -10.01 -11.97
CA SER A 555 -0.66 -10.45 -10.86
C SER A 555 -1.39 -11.20 -9.74
N PRO A 556 -2.05 -12.33 -10.01
CA PRO A 556 -2.85 -13.08 -9.01
C PRO A 556 -2.02 -13.82 -7.95
N ILE A 557 -0.72 -14.05 -8.18
CA ILE A 557 0.17 -14.66 -7.16
C ILE A 557 0.35 -13.70 -5.98
N ARG A 558 0.39 -12.38 -6.27
CA ARG A 558 0.72 -11.36 -5.29
C ARG A 558 -0.38 -10.34 -4.98
N ARG A 559 -1.53 -10.39 -5.66
CA ARG A 559 -2.68 -9.51 -5.37
C ARG A 559 -3.99 -10.30 -5.36
N TYR A 560 -4.73 -10.18 -4.26
CA TYR A 560 -6.03 -10.86 -4.12
C TYR A 560 -7.11 -10.28 -5.05
N SER A 561 -7.03 -9.01 -5.42
CA SER A 561 -7.91 -8.38 -6.43
C SER A 561 -7.87 -9.13 -7.75
N ASP A 562 -6.69 -9.49 -8.22
CA ASP A 562 -6.48 -10.22 -9.49
C ASP A 562 -7.04 -11.65 -9.39
N LEU A 563 -6.90 -12.29 -8.24
CA LEU A 563 -7.51 -13.60 -7.99
C LEU A 563 -9.05 -13.53 -8.08
N ILE A 564 -9.69 -12.47 -7.55
CA ILE A 564 -11.12 -12.22 -7.71
C ILE A 564 -11.47 -12.05 -9.19
N VAL A 565 -10.70 -11.22 -9.92
CA VAL A 565 -10.89 -10.98 -11.35
C VAL A 565 -10.84 -12.29 -12.13
N HIS A 566 -9.83 -13.15 -11.90
CA HIS A 566 -9.71 -14.46 -12.54
C HIS A 566 -10.93 -15.34 -12.31
N ARG A 567 -11.45 -15.40 -11.08
CA ARG A 567 -12.65 -16.19 -10.74
C ARG A 567 -13.88 -15.71 -11.50
N TYR A 568 -14.07 -14.40 -11.57
CA TYR A 568 -15.24 -13.83 -12.25
C TYR A 568 -15.13 -13.92 -13.77
N LEU A 569 -13.92 -13.81 -14.34
CA LEU A 569 -13.72 -14.11 -15.76
C LEU A 569 -14.07 -15.57 -16.10
N LYS A 570 -13.68 -16.52 -15.24
CA LYS A 570 -14.08 -17.92 -15.40
C LYS A 570 -15.59 -18.10 -15.32
N GLN A 571 -16.24 -17.47 -14.35
CA GLN A 571 -17.69 -17.55 -14.19
C GLN A 571 -18.39 -16.93 -15.39
N TYR A 572 -18.05 -15.69 -15.76
CA TYR A 572 -18.82 -14.93 -16.77
C TYR A 572 -18.47 -15.28 -18.21
N ILE A 573 -17.18 -15.41 -18.53
CA ILE A 573 -16.72 -15.58 -19.91
C ILE A 573 -16.63 -17.05 -20.30
N ILE A 574 -16.03 -17.88 -19.44
CA ILE A 574 -15.74 -19.27 -19.75
C ILE A 574 -16.94 -20.17 -19.50
N ASN A 575 -17.53 -20.08 -18.31
CA ASN A 575 -18.67 -20.90 -17.91
C ASN A 575 -20.02 -20.29 -18.32
N LYS A 576 -20.07 -18.99 -18.66
CA LYS A 576 -21.29 -18.24 -19.00
C LYS A 576 -22.37 -18.37 -17.95
N ASP A 577 -21.96 -18.33 -16.67
CA ASP A 577 -22.84 -18.44 -15.53
C ASP A 577 -23.27 -17.04 -15.06
N TYR A 578 -24.56 -16.73 -15.26
CA TYR A 578 -25.20 -15.45 -14.93
C TYR A 578 -26.37 -15.65 -13.97
N ASP A 579 -26.32 -16.68 -13.11
CA ASP A 579 -27.34 -16.88 -12.10
C ASP A 579 -27.48 -15.65 -11.20
N GLN A 580 -28.69 -15.12 -11.09
CA GLN A 580 -28.98 -13.87 -10.40
C GLN A 580 -28.50 -13.88 -8.93
N LYS A 581 -28.71 -15.01 -8.24
CA LYS A 581 -28.27 -15.17 -6.85
C LYS A 581 -26.73 -15.18 -6.73
N ALA A 582 -26.06 -15.80 -7.70
CA ALA A 582 -24.60 -15.79 -7.74
C ALA A 582 -24.05 -14.38 -7.99
N LEU A 583 -24.68 -13.59 -8.87
CA LEU A 583 -24.31 -12.19 -9.12
C LEU A 583 -24.50 -11.31 -7.87
N GLU A 584 -25.62 -11.45 -7.16
CA GLU A 584 -25.85 -10.74 -5.89
C GLU A 584 -24.80 -11.10 -4.82
N MET A 585 -24.43 -12.38 -4.74
CA MET A 585 -23.36 -12.83 -3.83
C MET A 585 -22.00 -12.26 -4.23
N ASN A 586 -21.69 -12.17 -5.52
CA ASN A 586 -20.46 -11.59 -6.03
C ASN A 586 -20.39 -10.09 -5.68
N GLU A 587 -21.47 -9.35 -5.90
CA GLU A 587 -21.56 -7.93 -5.54
C GLU A 587 -21.29 -7.70 -4.04
N ALA A 588 -21.98 -8.46 -3.18
CA ALA A 588 -21.80 -8.38 -1.73
C ALA A 588 -20.34 -8.73 -1.32
N PHE A 589 -19.74 -9.73 -1.98
CA PHE A 589 -18.37 -10.13 -1.71
C PHE A 589 -17.37 -9.07 -2.16
N ILE A 590 -17.54 -8.47 -3.35
CA ILE A 590 -16.66 -7.39 -3.84
C ILE A 590 -16.67 -6.21 -2.87
N LYS A 591 -17.87 -5.75 -2.43
CA LYS A 591 -17.99 -4.65 -1.46
C LYS A 591 -17.19 -4.91 -0.19
N LYS A 592 -17.27 -6.14 0.34
CA LYS A 592 -16.52 -6.54 1.54
C LYS A 592 -15.02 -6.68 1.26
N ALA A 593 -14.63 -7.35 0.18
CA ALA A 593 -13.25 -7.62 -0.15
C ALA A 593 -12.49 -6.33 -0.48
N SER A 594 -13.13 -5.38 -1.18
CA SER A 594 -12.51 -4.09 -1.53
C SER A 594 -12.03 -3.30 -0.31
N VAL A 595 -12.78 -3.30 0.78
CA VAL A 595 -12.37 -2.65 2.04
C VAL A 595 -11.06 -3.27 2.54
N ILE A 596 -11.03 -4.61 2.68
CA ILE A 596 -9.86 -5.34 3.18
C ILE A 596 -8.64 -5.13 2.28
N ILE A 597 -8.82 -5.24 0.95
CA ILE A 597 -7.72 -5.13 -0.02
C ILE A 597 -7.13 -3.70 -0.04
N ASN A 598 -7.95 -2.67 0.03
CA ASN A 598 -7.48 -1.29 0.09
C ASN A 598 -6.70 -0.99 1.37
N GLU A 599 -7.14 -1.53 2.51
CA GLU A 599 -6.43 -1.39 3.78
C GLU A 599 -5.09 -2.14 3.76
N THR A 600 -5.08 -3.39 3.31
CA THR A 600 -3.85 -4.21 3.28
C THR A 600 -2.84 -3.66 2.28
N GLU A 601 -3.27 -3.14 1.11
CA GLU A 601 -2.39 -2.47 0.16
C GLU A 601 -1.73 -1.23 0.80
N THR A 602 -2.52 -0.38 1.44
CA THR A 602 -2.00 0.82 2.12
C THR A 602 -0.99 0.43 3.21
N THR A 603 -1.34 -0.55 4.04
CA THR A 603 -0.47 -1.05 5.12
C THR A 603 0.85 -1.61 4.57
N SER A 604 0.80 -2.38 3.48
CA SER A 604 2.00 -2.94 2.84
C SER A 604 2.92 -1.84 2.30
N VAL A 605 2.37 -0.87 1.58
CA VAL A 605 3.14 0.26 1.02
C VAL A 605 3.79 1.09 2.13
N ASP A 606 3.06 1.38 3.20
CA ASP A 606 3.58 2.14 4.33
C ASP A 606 4.68 1.37 5.08
N CYS A 607 4.53 0.04 5.23
CA CYS A 607 5.56 -0.84 5.78
C CYS A 607 6.83 -0.84 4.91
N GLU A 608 6.69 -1.02 3.59
CA GLU A 608 7.81 -1.02 2.63
C GLU A 608 8.59 0.31 2.69
N ARG A 609 7.88 1.44 2.75
CA ARG A 609 8.49 2.77 2.90
C ARG A 609 9.23 2.91 4.22
N GLU A 610 8.65 2.44 5.31
CA GLU A 610 9.29 2.52 6.63
C GLU A 610 10.52 1.60 6.74
N VAL A 611 10.51 0.44 6.06
CA VAL A 611 11.69 -0.42 5.92
C VAL A 611 12.79 0.26 5.13
N VAL A 612 12.49 0.85 3.97
CA VAL A 612 13.47 1.60 3.18
C VAL A 612 14.08 2.74 4.00
N LYS A 613 13.26 3.47 4.74
CA LYS A 613 13.69 4.54 5.64
C LYS A 613 14.62 4.02 6.74
N ALA A 614 14.29 2.89 7.38
CA ALA A 614 15.14 2.26 8.40
C ALA A 614 16.50 1.85 7.81
N CYS A 615 16.51 1.26 6.62
CA CYS A 615 17.73 0.91 5.89
C CYS A 615 18.58 2.15 5.54
N THR A 616 17.90 3.23 5.16
CA THR A 616 18.57 4.50 4.85
C THR A 616 19.25 5.10 6.08
N VAL A 617 18.60 5.04 7.24
CA VAL A 617 19.20 5.50 8.52
C VAL A 617 20.38 4.63 8.92
N GLU A 618 20.28 3.32 8.76
CA GLU A 618 21.39 2.39 9.00
C GLU A 618 22.58 2.71 8.12
N TYR A 619 22.37 2.89 6.82
CA TYR A 619 23.41 3.29 5.87
C TYR A 619 24.10 4.60 6.23
N MET A 620 23.36 5.55 6.81
CA MET A 620 23.89 6.86 7.20
C MET A 620 24.56 6.86 8.58
N SER A 621 24.36 5.82 9.40
CA SER A 621 24.94 5.78 10.75
C SER A 621 26.46 5.82 10.78
N ASP A 622 27.11 5.19 9.80
CA ASP A 622 28.58 5.19 9.65
C ASP A 622 29.12 6.46 8.95
N LYS A 623 28.23 7.38 8.55
CA LYS A 623 28.56 8.58 7.78
C LYS A 623 28.36 9.87 8.57
N ILE A 624 28.16 9.76 9.88
CA ILE A 624 28.04 10.92 10.78
C ILE A 624 29.35 11.75 10.70
N GLY A 625 29.18 13.06 10.51
CA GLY A 625 30.28 13.99 10.35
C GLY A 625 30.69 14.30 8.91
N ASN A 626 30.24 13.47 7.93
CA ASN A 626 30.51 13.70 6.52
C ASN A 626 29.66 14.84 5.96
N ILE A 627 30.20 15.49 4.92
CA ILE A 627 29.54 16.59 4.20
C ILE A 627 29.13 16.10 2.82
N TYR A 628 27.89 16.45 2.42
CA TYR A 628 27.31 16.11 1.12
C TYR A 628 26.66 17.34 0.49
N GLU A 629 26.54 17.33 -0.82
CA GLU A 629 25.65 18.22 -1.56
C GLU A 629 24.28 17.56 -1.63
N GLY A 630 23.22 18.34 -1.47
CA GLY A 630 21.84 17.88 -1.55
C GLY A 630 20.92 18.96 -2.05
N THR A 631 19.68 18.59 -2.32
CA THR A 631 18.64 19.49 -2.80
C THR A 631 17.50 19.53 -1.78
N ILE A 632 16.99 20.70 -1.46
CA ILE A 632 15.83 20.83 -0.58
C ILE A 632 14.61 20.17 -1.26
N SER A 633 14.08 19.12 -0.65
CA SER A 633 12.91 18.38 -1.15
C SER A 633 11.60 18.99 -0.67
N VAL A 634 11.58 19.57 0.55
CA VAL A 634 10.41 20.27 1.09
C VAL A 634 10.83 21.23 2.20
N ALA A 635 10.16 22.38 2.29
CA ALA A 635 10.26 23.30 3.41
C ALA A 635 8.95 23.25 4.23
N LEU A 636 9.08 23.08 5.55
CA LEU A 636 7.99 22.97 6.50
C LEU A 636 8.22 23.92 7.68
N LYS A 637 7.18 24.18 8.47
CA LYS A 637 7.24 25.08 9.63
C LYS A 637 8.35 24.73 10.64
N PHE A 638 8.76 23.47 10.73
CA PHE A 638 9.78 22.98 11.68
C PHE A 638 11.18 22.78 11.08
N GLY A 639 11.37 23.05 9.77
CA GLY A 639 12.67 22.93 9.11
C GLY A 639 12.57 22.58 7.63
N ILE A 640 13.70 22.19 7.05
CA ILE A 640 13.79 21.75 5.66
C ILE A 640 14.25 20.31 5.59
N PHE A 641 13.65 19.53 4.68
CA PHE A 641 14.22 18.24 4.30
C PHE A 641 15.15 18.41 3.12
N VAL A 642 16.27 17.72 3.17
CA VAL A 642 17.29 17.75 2.11
C VAL A 642 17.50 16.34 1.60
N GLN A 643 17.31 16.15 0.30
CA GLN A 643 17.53 14.91 -0.42
C GLN A 643 18.94 14.92 -1.05
N LEU A 644 19.69 13.84 -0.84
CA LEU A 644 20.98 13.60 -1.49
C LEU A 644 20.79 12.96 -2.87
N GLU A 645 21.84 12.90 -3.68
CA GLU A 645 21.81 12.30 -5.02
C GLU A 645 21.35 10.83 -5.03
N ASN A 646 21.69 10.07 -4.00
CA ASN A 646 21.28 8.67 -3.79
C ASN A 646 19.89 8.52 -3.16
N MET A 647 19.09 9.61 -3.11
CA MET A 647 17.75 9.68 -2.55
C MET A 647 17.64 9.56 -1.02
N VAL A 648 18.75 9.56 -0.31
CA VAL A 648 18.74 9.69 1.16
C VAL A 648 18.18 11.04 1.54
N GLU A 649 17.19 11.09 2.43
CA GLU A 649 16.59 12.32 2.92
C GLU A 649 16.84 12.50 4.42
N GLY A 650 17.18 13.74 4.83
CA GLY A 650 17.35 14.10 6.23
C GLY A 650 16.82 15.49 6.56
N LEU A 651 16.54 15.72 7.84
CA LEU A 651 15.97 16.97 8.35
C LEU A 651 17.06 17.94 8.80
N VAL A 652 17.01 19.17 8.30
CA VAL A 652 17.64 20.33 8.96
C VAL A 652 16.55 21.01 9.78
N HIS A 653 16.56 20.79 11.09
CA HIS A 653 15.57 21.36 11.98
C HIS A 653 15.69 22.88 12.03
N ILE A 654 14.58 23.61 12.20
CA ILE A 654 14.54 25.08 12.19
C ILE A 654 15.48 25.72 13.23
N SER A 655 15.73 25.05 14.36
CA SER A 655 16.69 25.51 15.37
C SER A 655 18.15 25.49 14.91
N ASN A 656 18.45 24.75 13.84
CA ASN A 656 19.77 24.65 13.21
C ASN A 656 19.90 25.56 11.97
N LEU A 657 18.86 26.31 11.67
CA LEU A 657 18.83 27.36 10.67
C LEU A 657 19.11 28.73 11.32
N GLU A 658 19.13 29.77 10.50
CA GLU A 658 19.29 31.14 10.97
C GLU A 658 18.13 31.58 11.90
N PRO A 659 18.36 32.50 12.85
CA PRO A 659 17.27 33.00 13.70
C PRO A 659 16.24 33.82 12.90
N ASN A 660 15.03 33.94 13.44
CA ASN A 660 13.94 34.75 12.88
C ASN A 660 13.44 34.31 11.49
N ILE A 661 13.40 33.01 11.24
CA ILE A 661 12.81 32.45 10.02
C ILE A 661 11.28 32.41 10.17
N VAL A 662 10.57 32.87 9.14
CA VAL A 662 9.10 32.83 9.05
C VAL A 662 8.70 31.82 7.99
N TYR A 663 7.74 30.95 8.32
CA TYR A 663 7.16 30.00 7.36
C TYR A 663 6.01 30.64 6.61
N ASP A 664 6.09 30.66 5.29
CA ASP A 664 5.00 31.03 4.40
C ASP A 664 4.27 29.75 3.97
N GLU A 665 3.07 29.58 4.52
CA GLU A 665 2.26 28.37 4.31
C GLU A 665 1.72 28.28 2.86
N THR A 666 1.44 29.43 2.25
CA THR A 666 0.90 29.50 0.89
C THR A 666 1.94 29.09 -0.15
N ASN A 667 3.16 29.59 -0.02
CA ASN A 667 4.26 29.29 -0.94
C ASN A 667 5.11 28.10 -0.51
N LYS A 668 4.90 27.55 0.69
CA LYS A 668 5.69 26.46 1.31
C LYS A 668 7.18 26.76 1.31
N ILE A 669 7.56 27.96 1.75
CA ILE A 669 8.94 28.43 1.86
C ILE A 669 9.26 28.90 3.29
N LEU A 670 10.54 28.90 3.63
CA LEU A 670 11.05 29.48 4.87
C LEU A 670 11.79 30.79 4.52
N ILE A 671 11.21 31.93 4.91
CA ILE A 671 11.74 33.28 4.63
C ILE A 671 12.72 33.67 5.72
N LYS A 672 13.93 34.11 5.32
CA LYS A 672 14.98 34.60 6.20
C LYS A 672 14.83 36.09 6.49
N HIS A 673 15.56 36.57 7.47
CA HIS A 673 15.54 37.98 7.86
C HIS A 673 16.00 38.96 6.73
N ASP A 674 16.85 38.52 5.81
CA ASP A 674 17.33 39.28 4.65
C ASP A 674 16.39 39.17 3.42
N ASN A 675 15.18 38.65 3.59
CA ASN A 675 14.20 38.35 2.56
C ASN A 675 14.65 37.31 1.52
N THR A 676 15.77 36.63 1.73
CA THR A 676 16.07 35.38 1.01
C THR A 676 15.25 34.24 1.62
N PHE A 677 15.17 33.11 0.93
CA PHE A 677 14.33 32.01 1.40
C PHE A 677 14.96 30.65 1.11
N TYR A 678 14.51 29.65 1.88
CA TYR A 678 14.71 28.24 1.58
C TYR A 678 13.45 27.71 0.89
N ARG A 679 13.63 27.11 -0.29
CA ARG A 679 12.55 26.51 -1.07
C ARG A 679 12.95 25.15 -1.63
N MET A 680 11.99 24.37 -2.04
CA MET A 680 12.19 23.13 -2.80
C MET A 680 13.07 23.41 -4.04
N GLY A 681 13.90 22.44 -4.46
CA GLY A 681 14.79 22.54 -5.62
C GLY A 681 16.11 23.27 -5.35
N GLN A 682 16.27 23.95 -4.22
CA GLN A 682 17.50 24.70 -3.90
C GLN A 682 18.62 23.75 -3.47
N LYS A 683 19.79 23.88 -4.11
CA LYS A 683 21.01 23.14 -3.71
C LYS A 683 21.61 23.71 -2.44
N VAL A 684 22.00 22.83 -1.55
CA VAL A 684 22.63 23.16 -0.27
C VAL A 684 23.73 22.17 0.07
N LYS A 685 24.71 22.59 0.86
CA LYS A 685 25.68 21.68 1.48
C LYS A 685 25.22 21.36 2.88
N ILE A 686 25.22 20.06 3.20
CA ILE A 686 24.82 19.58 4.53
C ILE A 686 25.94 18.77 5.16
N LYS A 687 25.91 18.72 6.49
CA LYS A 687 26.71 17.79 7.28
C LYS A 687 25.75 16.89 8.08
N VAL A 688 26.03 15.59 8.07
CA VAL A 688 25.28 14.61 8.86
C VAL A 688 25.66 14.77 10.33
N ILE A 689 24.69 15.02 11.21
CA ILE A 689 24.94 15.17 12.64
C ILE A 689 24.38 14.03 13.48
N SER A 690 23.36 13.35 12.98
CA SER A 690 22.71 12.24 13.67
C SER A 690 22.09 11.26 12.68
N ALA A 691 22.15 9.98 12.99
CA ALA A 691 21.37 8.91 12.35
C ALA A 691 20.88 7.95 13.47
N ASP A 692 19.66 8.18 13.92
CA ASP A 692 19.06 7.42 15.03
C ASP A 692 18.26 6.24 14.48
N ILE A 693 18.85 5.04 14.54
CA ILE A 693 18.26 3.80 14.00
C ILE A 693 16.92 3.48 14.69
N ARG A 694 16.79 3.73 16.01
CA ARG A 694 15.54 3.44 16.75
C ARG A 694 14.42 4.39 16.37
N LYS A 695 14.75 5.69 16.21
CA LYS A 695 13.75 6.69 15.80
C LYS A 695 13.57 6.77 14.29
N ARG A 696 14.39 6.07 13.52
CA ARG A 696 14.42 6.09 12.05
C ARG A 696 14.49 7.51 11.51
N LYS A 697 15.45 8.32 12.05
CA LYS A 697 15.63 9.73 11.71
C LYS A 697 17.08 10.05 11.38
N ILE A 698 17.25 10.91 10.38
CA ILE A 698 18.54 11.48 10.00
C ILE A 698 18.44 12.98 10.17
N ASP A 699 19.38 13.56 10.94
CA ASP A 699 19.45 14.99 11.12
C ASP A 699 20.70 15.55 10.43
N PHE A 700 20.50 16.65 9.74
CA PHE A 700 21.52 17.41 9.04
C PHE A 700 21.65 18.82 9.62
N ILE A 701 22.79 19.46 9.34
CA ILE A 701 22.97 20.90 9.46
C ILE A 701 23.48 21.46 8.15
N LEU A 702 23.17 22.72 7.86
CA LEU A 702 23.74 23.43 6.71
C LEU A 702 25.22 23.75 6.96
N VAL A 703 26.01 23.62 5.92
CA VAL A 703 27.43 24.03 5.89
C VAL A 703 27.55 25.21 4.94
N LYS A 704 28.23 26.26 5.39
CA LYS A 704 28.49 27.46 4.58
C LYS A 704 29.49 27.20 3.45
#